data_385fa4babbeaf2eb3be922806a1832f1
#
_entry.id   385fa4babbeaf2eb3be922806a1832f1
#
_cell.length_a   1.000
_cell.length_b   1.000
_cell.length_c   1.000
_cell.angle_alpha   90.00
_cell.angle_beta   90.00
_cell.angle_gamma   90.00
#
_symmetry.space_group_name_H-M   'P 1'
#
loop_
_entity.id
_entity.type
_entity.pdbx_description
1 polymer ?
#
loop_
_entity_poly.entity_id
_entity_poly.type
_entity_poly.pdbx_seq_one_letter_code
_entity_poly.pdbx_strand_id
1 'polypeptide(L)'
;MVEIMKLEEKFTNKYLNKKSNMRKINFIVFIFLITISCKTEKQDFISNDNIQLSDLIERVEPPNWWVGMKTNDLELLVYGKSITDLVPKIDDSNIKLNSFDKVKNENYLFLNISILKNAEPDEIEIDFYKGEVIVDKYVFSLLEREKNASNVEGFNNSDVMYLITPDRFANGDPSNDDIKEMYERPNRDYDRGLHGGDIQGVINHLDYIKDLGFTTVWVNPVLENNMKKSSYHGYSTTDYYKVDPRFGSNELFKELSVKSKEMGIKLVMDLIPNHCGSEHWFFKDPPMDDWFNYQSGFKQTSHVRETVQDIHASEIDKREHADGWFVETMPDLNQKNQKMSKYLIQNTLWWIEYAGLSGIRVDTYPYSDKDFMSDWTFAVMDEYPKFNIVGEEWSENPIVISYWQKDKINHDGYISYLPTLMDFPLQISFTEALLDDFNWGKGFIKPYKVLASDFLYPNPNNLLIFPDNHDMVRFYTQVKNDIDLFKMGIVYYSTMRGIPQFYYGTEILMNSDENPGDHGLIRTDFPGGWLGDKINAFNGDGLSIKQLETQKFFKQILNWRKNNNIIHNGKLIQFAPKDGIYSFFRILDNKMVWVIFNRNNSSKTLATSRFDELIENYESAFDVLNKKKISISEKLIIKAKSALILEIE
;
A
#
# COMPACT_ATOMS: atom_id res chain seq x y z
N MET A 1 9.33 -13.67 -10.83
CA MET A 1 8.45 -13.93 -9.66
C MET A 1 8.00 -15.39 -9.59
N VAL A 2 7.34 -15.96 -10.62
CA VAL A 2 6.84 -17.36 -10.62
C VAL A 2 7.94 -18.42 -10.50
N GLU A 3 9.10 -18.23 -11.12
CA GLU A 3 10.24 -19.15 -10.97
C GLU A 3 10.88 -19.07 -9.57
N ILE A 4 10.85 -17.92 -8.97
CA ILE A 4 11.35 -17.68 -7.60
C ILE A 4 10.46 -18.40 -6.59
N MET A 5 9.14 -18.35 -6.77
CA MET A 5 8.19 -19.03 -5.88
C MET A 5 8.21 -20.57 -6.01
N LYS A 6 8.52 -21.11 -7.19
CA LYS A 6 8.72 -22.57 -7.40
C LYS A 6 10.00 -23.13 -6.75
N LEU A 7 10.99 -22.28 -6.54
CA LEU A 7 12.19 -22.63 -5.76
C LEU A 7 11.90 -22.69 -4.25
N GLU A 8 10.93 -21.92 -3.78
CA GLU A 8 10.54 -21.87 -2.38
C GLU A 8 9.97 -23.18 -1.84
N GLU A 9 9.14 -23.87 -2.61
CA GLU A 9 8.59 -25.19 -2.22
C GLU A 9 9.64 -26.30 -2.07
N LYS A 10 10.70 -26.26 -2.87
CA LYS A 10 11.76 -27.29 -2.84
C LYS A 10 12.73 -27.18 -1.68
N PHE A 11 12.92 -25.98 -1.13
CA PHE A 11 13.86 -25.75 -0.03
C PHE A 11 13.25 -26.00 1.37
N THR A 12 11.96 -25.75 1.55
CA THR A 12 11.27 -25.93 2.86
C THR A 12 11.23 -27.39 3.31
N ASN A 13 11.19 -28.34 2.40
CA ASN A 13 11.14 -29.77 2.72
C ASN A 13 12.49 -30.39 3.17
N LYS A 14 13.59 -29.65 3.07
CA LYS A 14 14.93 -30.19 3.40
C LYS A 14 15.41 -29.90 4.82
N TYR A 15 14.78 -28.93 5.52
CA TYR A 15 15.24 -28.49 6.87
C TYR A 15 14.42 -29.03 8.05
N LEU A 16 13.26 -29.62 7.84
CA LEU A 16 12.38 -30.11 8.92
C LEU A 16 12.79 -31.46 9.54
N ASN A 17 13.87 -32.12 9.07
CA ASN A 17 14.25 -33.45 9.55
C ASN A 17 15.44 -33.53 10.49
N LYS A 18 15.83 -32.43 11.16
CA LYS A 18 16.91 -32.48 12.17
C LYS A 18 16.58 -31.62 13.39
N LYS A 19 15.88 -32.19 14.37
CA LYS A 19 16.09 -32.03 15.81
C LYS A 19 14.86 -32.53 16.60
N SER A 20 14.91 -33.80 16.97
CA SER A 20 14.23 -34.29 18.16
C SER A 20 15.31 -34.72 19.15
N ASN A 21 15.23 -34.21 20.34
CA ASN A 21 15.62 -34.74 21.66
C ASN A 21 16.29 -33.67 22.53
N MET A 22 15.61 -33.22 23.58
CA MET A 22 16.02 -33.43 25.00
C MET A 22 15.18 -32.61 25.98
N ARG A 23 14.48 -33.39 26.78
CA ARG A 23 14.32 -33.37 28.27
C ARG A 23 13.72 -32.17 29.02
N LYS A 24 12.63 -32.53 29.69
CA LYS A 24 11.89 -31.86 30.75
C LYS A 24 12.74 -31.61 32.01
N ILE A 25 12.54 -30.48 32.68
CA ILE A 25 12.68 -30.35 34.14
C ILE A 25 11.58 -29.39 34.64
N ASN A 26 10.83 -29.87 35.61
CA ASN A 26 9.77 -29.15 36.38
C ASN A 26 10.41 -28.25 37.43
N PHE A 27 9.84 -27.08 37.67
CA PHE A 27 9.90 -26.44 38.99
C PHE A 27 8.59 -25.70 39.31
N ILE A 28 8.00 -26.09 40.43
CA ILE A 28 6.80 -25.52 41.05
C ILE A 28 7.26 -24.48 42.06
N VAL A 29 6.74 -23.29 42.04
CA VAL A 29 6.73 -22.40 43.23
C VAL A 29 5.40 -21.65 43.29
N PHE A 30 4.74 -21.88 44.43
CA PHE A 30 3.54 -21.20 44.92
C PHE A 30 3.89 -19.84 45.50
N ILE A 31 3.15 -18.76 45.20
CA ILE A 31 3.00 -17.62 46.11
C ILE A 31 1.58 -17.05 46.03
N PHE A 32 1.10 -16.71 47.20
CA PHE A 32 -0.27 -16.35 47.62
C PHE A 32 -0.65 -14.90 47.27
N LEU A 33 -1.93 -14.70 47.03
CA LEU A 33 -2.77 -13.53 46.89
C LEU A 33 -2.66 -12.44 47.95
N ILE A 34 -2.96 -11.22 47.54
CA ILE A 34 -3.83 -10.30 48.30
C ILE A 34 -4.68 -9.49 47.30
N THR A 35 -6.01 -9.63 47.39
CA THR A 35 -7.05 -8.87 46.71
C THR A 35 -7.41 -7.62 47.49
N ILE A 36 -7.45 -6.47 46.82
CA ILE A 36 -8.18 -5.29 47.29
C ILE A 36 -9.24 -4.93 46.26
N SER A 37 -10.50 -5.09 46.67
CA SER A 37 -11.71 -4.78 45.93
C SER A 37 -12.05 -3.31 46.08
N CYS A 38 -12.22 -2.60 44.97
CA CYS A 38 -12.97 -1.34 44.92
C CYS A 38 -14.30 -1.60 44.22
N LYS A 39 -15.39 -1.48 44.94
CA LYS A 39 -16.76 -1.52 44.42
C LYS A 39 -17.09 -0.17 43.81
N THR A 40 -17.44 -0.13 42.53
CA THR A 40 -18.24 0.92 41.92
C THR A 40 -19.65 0.40 41.72
N GLU A 41 -20.64 1.07 42.30
CA GLU A 41 -22.06 0.75 42.18
C GLU A 41 -22.51 0.99 40.73
N LYS A 42 -23.01 -0.09 40.09
CA LYS A 42 -23.84 -0.01 38.90
C LYS A 42 -25.29 0.17 39.33
N GLN A 43 -25.93 1.22 38.83
CA GLN A 43 -27.38 1.34 38.89
C GLN A 43 -28.00 0.26 37.99
N ASP A 44 -28.75 -0.63 38.64
CA ASP A 44 -29.55 -1.65 37.96
C ASP A 44 -30.77 -0.99 37.32
N PHE A 45 -30.77 -0.96 35.97
CA PHE A 45 -32.03 -0.84 35.21
C PHE A 45 -32.65 -2.24 35.12
N ILE A 46 -33.75 -2.44 35.75
CA ILE A 46 -34.59 -3.65 35.63
C ILE A 46 -35.26 -3.61 34.25
N SER A 47 -34.81 -4.43 33.31
CA SER A 47 -35.57 -4.80 32.13
C SER A 47 -36.16 -6.20 32.34
N ASN A 48 -37.47 -6.25 32.31
CA ASN A 48 -38.22 -7.50 32.21
C ASN A 48 -38.08 -8.01 30.77
N ASP A 49 -37.88 -9.28 30.69
CA ASP A 49 -38.03 -10.31 29.69
C ASP A 49 -36.70 -10.97 29.32
N ASN A 50 -36.45 -12.11 30.03
CA ASN A 50 -35.42 -13.08 29.66
C ASN A 50 -35.85 -13.83 28.38
N ILE A 51 -35.73 -13.23 27.22
CA ILE A 51 -35.55 -13.96 25.98
C ILE A 51 -34.04 -14.21 25.89
N GLN A 52 -33.61 -15.44 26.14
CA GLN A 52 -32.26 -15.89 25.86
C GLN A 52 -32.14 -15.92 24.32
N LEU A 53 -31.72 -14.79 23.72
CA LEU A 53 -31.43 -14.70 22.30
C LEU A 53 -30.32 -15.72 21.99
N SER A 54 -30.51 -16.50 20.97
CA SER A 54 -29.50 -17.45 20.52
C SER A 54 -28.53 -16.65 19.64
N ASP A 55 -27.21 -16.77 19.87
CA ASP A 55 -26.15 -16.18 19.04
C ASP A 55 -26.10 -16.93 17.69
N LEU A 56 -27.18 -16.82 16.88
CA LEU A 56 -27.26 -17.43 15.56
C LEU A 56 -26.54 -16.60 14.49
N ILE A 57 -26.60 -15.29 14.64
CA ILE A 57 -25.93 -14.35 13.74
C ILE A 57 -24.54 -14.10 14.29
N GLU A 58 -23.54 -14.64 13.59
CA GLU A 58 -22.13 -14.53 13.98
C GLU A 58 -21.48 -13.26 13.40
N ARG A 59 -21.98 -12.79 12.24
CA ARG A 59 -21.31 -11.71 11.49
C ARG A 59 -22.30 -10.97 10.59
N VAL A 60 -22.17 -9.63 10.54
CA VAL A 60 -22.83 -8.75 9.56
C VAL A 60 -21.76 -7.83 8.96
N GLU A 61 -21.67 -7.78 7.64
CA GLU A 61 -20.67 -6.99 6.92
C GLU A 61 -21.30 -6.16 5.79
N PRO A 62 -21.03 -4.84 5.73
CA PRO A 62 -20.22 -4.05 6.67
C PRO A 62 -20.85 -4.01 8.08
N PRO A 63 -20.01 -3.88 9.16
CA PRO A 63 -20.51 -3.93 10.53
C PRO A 63 -21.27 -2.69 10.97
N ASN A 64 -21.11 -1.58 10.28
CA ASN A 64 -21.76 -0.30 10.48
C ASN A 64 -21.68 0.53 9.21
N TRP A 65 -22.39 1.67 9.17
CA TRP A 65 -22.30 2.66 8.10
C TRP A 65 -22.47 4.09 8.63
N TRP A 66 -22.38 5.09 7.75
CA TRP A 66 -22.51 6.51 8.13
C TRP A 66 -23.64 7.21 7.41
N VAL A 67 -24.35 8.08 8.14
CA VAL A 67 -25.34 8.98 7.53
C VAL A 67 -24.66 9.97 6.59
N GLY A 68 -25.34 10.33 5.50
CA GLY A 68 -24.87 11.37 4.58
C GLY A 68 -23.78 10.93 3.61
N MET A 69 -23.44 9.64 3.52
CA MET A 69 -22.67 9.10 2.40
C MET A 69 -23.53 9.08 1.12
N LYS A 70 -22.90 9.26 -0.04
CA LYS A 70 -23.59 9.09 -1.35
C LYS A 70 -23.98 7.64 -1.55
N THR A 71 -23.13 6.70 -1.13
CA THR A 71 -23.43 5.27 -1.12
C THR A 71 -24.37 4.99 0.05
N ASN A 72 -25.67 5.03 -0.23
CA ASN A 72 -26.73 4.82 0.74
C ASN A 72 -27.57 3.55 0.50
N ASP A 73 -27.39 2.87 -0.63
CA ASP A 73 -27.98 1.57 -0.93
C ASP A 73 -26.93 0.47 -0.67
N LEU A 74 -27.11 -0.23 0.44
CA LEU A 74 -26.15 -1.24 0.92
C LEU A 74 -26.69 -2.65 0.71
N GLU A 75 -25.77 -3.61 0.63
CA GLU A 75 -26.04 -5.02 0.79
C GLU A 75 -25.28 -5.54 2.00
N LEU A 76 -26.00 -5.87 3.06
CA LEU A 76 -25.39 -6.47 4.25
C LEU A 76 -25.26 -7.97 4.02
N LEU A 77 -24.04 -8.48 4.06
CA LEU A 77 -23.76 -9.90 4.15
C LEU A 77 -23.96 -10.32 5.60
N VAL A 78 -24.89 -11.25 5.84
CA VAL A 78 -25.17 -11.84 7.15
C VAL A 78 -24.72 -13.28 7.13
N TYR A 79 -23.88 -13.66 8.10
CA TYR A 79 -23.36 -15.01 8.25
C TYR A 79 -23.68 -15.56 9.64
N GLY A 80 -24.04 -16.83 9.66
CA GLY A 80 -24.30 -17.59 10.87
C GLY A 80 -24.77 -18.99 10.51
N LYS A 81 -24.77 -19.89 11.46
CA LYS A 81 -25.05 -21.31 11.21
C LYS A 81 -26.54 -21.56 10.90
N SER A 82 -26.82 -22.07 9.67
CA SER A 82 -28.17 -22.45 9.20
C SER A 82 -29.22 -21.35 9.35
N ILE A 83 -28.87 -20.13 8.89
CA ILE A 83 -29.72 -18.93 9.00
C ILE A 83 -30.66 -18.72 7.80
N THR A 84 -30.56 -19.50 6.74
CA THR A 84 -31.34 -19.30 5.49
C THR A 84 -32.85 -19.31 5.69
N ASP A 85 -33.36 -19.97 6.75
CA ASP A 85 -34.80 -19.99 7.05
C ASP A 85 -35.29 -18.76 7.82
N LEU A 86 -34.37 -17.91 8.26
CA LEU A 86 -34.72 -16.71 8.99
C LEU A 86 -35.27 -15.64 8.04
N VAL A 87 -36.18 -14.82 8.57
CA VAL A 87 -36.76 -13.67 7.89
C VAL A 87 -36.35 -12.41 8.63
N PRO A 88 -35.44 -11.60 8.06
CA PRO A 88 -35.04 -10.34 8.68
C PRO A 88 -36.16 -9.31 8.58
N LYS A 89 -36.34 -8.48 9.61
CA LYS A 89 -37.18 -7.29 9.60
C LYS A 89 -36.44 -6.13 10.24
N ILE A 90 -36.68 -4.95 9.72
CA ILE A 90 -36.21 -3.68 10.24
C ILE A 90 -37.44 -2.78 10.33
N ASP A 91 -37.76 -2.33 11.54
CA ASP A 91 -38.84 -1.37 11.78
C ASP A 91 -38.22 -0.06 12.31
N ASP A 92 -37.67 0.72 11.41
CA ASP A 92 -36.91 1.92 11.71
C ASP A 92 -37.22 3.06 10.72
N SER A 93 -37.07 4.32 11.16
CA SER A 93 -37.32 5.50 10.35
C SER A 93 -36.10 5.95 9.52
N ASN A 94 -34.89 5.45 9.80
CA ASN A 94 -33.64 5.82 9.16
C ASN A 94 -33.25 4.86 8.04
N ILE A 95 -33.63 3.57 8.15
CA ILE A 95 -33.27 2.50 7.23
C ILE A 95 -34.51 1.79 6.72
N LYS A 96 -34.51 1.47 5.43
CA LYS A 96 -35.54 0.63 4.81
C LYS A 96 -34.91 -0.67 4.34
N LEU A 97 -35.44 -1.81 4.79
CA LEU A 97 -35.17 -3.12 4.18
C LEU A 97 -35.95 -3.22 2.86
N ASN A 98 -35.28 -3.24 1.72
CA ASN A 98 -35.89 -3.33 0.40
C ASN A 98 -36.21 -4.77 0.02
N SER A 99 -35.26 -5.68 0.26
CA SER A 99 -35.36 -7.12 0.00
C SER A 99 -34.26 -7.85 0.78
N PHE A 100 -34.35 -9.16 0.83
CA PHE A 100 -33.26 -10.02 1.24
C PHE A 100 -33.16 -11.24 0.32
N ASP A 101 -31.95 -11.72 0.11
CA ASP A 101 -31.67 -12.84 -0.78
C ASP A 101 -31.16 -14.03 0.03
N LYS A 102 -31.77 -15.18 -0.24
CA LYS A 102 -31.27 -16.49 0.17
C LYS A 102 -30.34 -17.01 -0.90
N VAL A 103 -29.21 -17.55 -0.50
CA VAL A 103 -28.24 -18.13 -1.43
C VAL A 103 -28.14 -19.64 -1.24
N LYS A 104 -27.30 -20.32 -2.02
CA LYS A 104 -27.19 -21.76 -1.99
C LYS A 104 -26.69 -22.31 -0.65
N ASN A 105 -25.77 -21.59 -0.03
CA ASN A 105 -25.24 -21.95 1.30
C ASN A 105 -26.21 -21.45 2.39
N GLU A 106 -26.69 -22.36 3.20
CA GLU A 106 -27.68 -22.08 4.25
C GLU A 106 -27.15 -21.18 5.39
N ASN A 107 -25.86 -20.93 5.42
CA ASN A 107 -25.20 -20.08 6.42
C ASN A 107 -25.22 -18.60 6.07
N TYR A 108 -25.82 -18.22 4.94
CA TYR A 108 -25.78 -16.82 4.47
C TYR A 108 -27.16 -16.26 4.15
N LEU A 109 -27.31 -14.97 4.45
CA LEU A 109 -28.36 -14.09 3.92
C LEU A 109 -27.71 -12.79 3.43
N PHE A 110 -28.28 -12.18 2.40
CA PHE A 110 -27.90 -10.85 1.94
C PHE A 110 -29.09 -9.91 2.07
N LEU A 111 -28.94 -8.83 2.84
CA LEU A 111 -29.99 -7.85 3.08
C LEU A 111 -29.74 -6.59 2.25
N ASN A 112 -30.64 -6.26 1.34
CA ASN A 112 -30.59 -5.02 0.57
C ASN A 112 -31.32 -3.93 1.34
N ILE A 113 -30.59 -2.97 1.85
CA ILE A 113 -31.12 -1.85 2.64
C ILE A 113 -30.85 -0.50 1.97
N SER A 114 -31.71 0.49 2.22
CA SER A 114 -31.46 1.88 1.87
C SER A 114 -31.44 2.75 3.12
N ILE A 115 -30.39 3.52 3.31
CA ILE A 115 -30.33 4.57 4.31
C ILE A 115 -31.09 5.78 3.75
N LEU A 116 -32.07 6.27 4.53
CA LEU A 116 -32.95 7.33 4.06
C LEU A 116 -32.25 8.68 4.07
N LYS A 117 -32.66 9.59 3.18
CA LYS A 117 -32.01 10.89 3.01
C LYS A 117 -31.93 11.74 4.28
N ASN A 118 -32.92 11.60 5.17
CA ASN A 118 -32.99 12.33 6.42
C ASN A 118 -32.67 11.45 7.63
N ALA A 119 -31.91 10.37 7.41
CA ALA A 119 -31.49 9.49 8.48
C ALA A 119 -30.59 10.26 9.45
N GLU A 120 -30.76 9.97 10.72
CA GLU A 120 -29.92 10.46 11.83
C GLU A 120 -29.09 9.28 12.38
N PRO A 121 -27.93 9.54 13.01
CA PRO A 121 -27.15 8.48 13.66
C PRO A 121 -27.99 7.77 14.71
N ASP A 122 -27.99 6.42 14.66
CA ASP A 122 -28.78 5.58 15.56
C ASP A 122 -28.26 4.14 15.61
N GLU A 123 -28.70 3.38 16.62
CA GLU A 123 -28.50 1.94 16.74
C GLU A 123 -29.75 1.22 16.25
N ILE A 124 -29.67 0.60 15.05
CA ILE A 124 -30.80 0.02 14.34
C ILE A 124 -30.92 -1.48 14.67
N GLU A 125 -32.05 -1.89 15.24
CA GLU A 125 -32.31 -3.31 15.48
C GLU A 125 -32.74 -4.02 14.18
N ILE A 126 -32.06 -5.11 13.85
CA ILE A 126 -32.46 -6.06 12.81
C ILE A 126 -32.96 -7.31 13.51
N ASP A 127 -34.28 -7.53 13.46
CA ASP A 127 -34.92 -8.69 14.02
C ASP A 127 -34.90 -9.88 13.05
N PHE A 128 -34.47 -11.05 13.50
CA PHE A 128 -34.49 -12.28 12.72
C PHE A 128 -35.58 -13.22 13.21
N TYR A 129 -36.57 -13.49 12.35
CA TYR A 129 -37.74 -14.30 12.66
C TYR A 129 -37.61 -15.72 12.12
N LYS A 130 -38.07 -16.72 12.93
CA LYS A 130 -38.40 -18.06 12.45
C LYS A 130 -39.91 -18.28 12.63
N GLY A 131 -40.66 -18.23 11.52
CA GLY A 131 -42.09 -18.10 11.60
C GLY A 131 -42.50 -16.75 12.18
N GLU A 132 -43.23 -16.76 13.29
CA GLU A 132 -43.70 -15.55 13.99
C GLU A 132 -42.84 -15.18 15.22
N VAL A 133 -41.82 -15.97 15.51
CA VAL A 133 -40.97 -15.79 16.71
C VAL A 133 -39.66 -15.12 16.33
N ILE A 134 -39.27 -14.09 17.05
CA ILE A 134 -37.93 -13.52 17.01
C ILE A 134 -36.98 -14.50 17.66
N VAL A 135 -35.98 -14.99 16.93
CA VAL A 135 -35.01 -15.97 17.40
C VAL A 135 -33.62 -15.37 17.63
N ASP A 136 -33.35 -14.24 16.97
CA ASP A 136 -32.10 -13.47 17.14
C ASP A 136 -32.32 -12.00 16.78
N LYS A 137 -31.40 -11.13 17.25
CA LYS A 137 -31.36 -9.71 16.96
C LYS A 137 -29.93 -9.28 16.70
N TYR A 138 -29.75 -8.41 15.75
CA TYR A 138 -28.46 -7.74 15.49
C TYR A 138 -28.64 -6.23 15.56
N VAL A 139 -27.71 -5.53 16.22
CA VAL A 139 -27.70 -4.07 16.28
C VAL A 139 -26.74 -3.56 15.22
N PHE A 140 -27.27 -2.87 14.22
CA PHE A 140 -26.50 -2.23 13.14
C PHE A 140 -26.34 -0.75 13.45
N SER A 141 -25.10 -0.30 13.68
CA SER A 141 -24.80 1.09 14.02
C SER A 141 -24.79 1.98 12.80
N LEU A 142 -25.65 2.99 12.77
CA LEU A 142 -25.62 4.06 11.79
C LEU A 142 -24.95 5.29 12.42
N LEU A 143 -23.71 5.57 12.02
CA LEU A 143 -22.83 6.54 12.67
C LEU A 143 -22.96 7.94 12.08
N GLU A 144 -22.62 8.95 12.88
CA GLU A 144 -22.40 10.31 12.39
C GLU A 144 -21.13 10.36 11.53
N ARG A 145 -21.22 10.96 10.36
CA ARG A 145 -20.10 11.17 9.46
C ARG A 145 -19.27 12.37 9.90
N GLU A 146 -17.95 12.24 9.93
CA GLU A 146 -17.07 13.36 10.20
C GLU A 146 -17.32 14.52 9.22
N LYS A 147 -17.35 15.75 9.75
CA LYS A 147 -17.56 16.94 8.93
C LYS A 147 -16.49 17.08 7.86
N ASN A 148 -16.89 17.17 6.60
CA ASN A 148 -16.03 17.23 5.41
C ASN A 148 -15.24 15.94 5.12
N ALA A 149 -15.62 14.78 5.63
CA ALA A 149 -14.97 13.51 5.32
C ALA A 149 -14.86 13.25 3.79
N SER A 150 -15.89 13.62 3.01
CA SER A 150 -15.87 13.52 1.55
C SER A 150 -14.83 14.43 0.85
N ASN A 151 -14.28 15.44 1.55
CA ASN A 151 -13.28 16.37 1.02
C ASN A 151 -11.85 16.01 1.41
N VAL A 152 -11.61 14.80 1.92
CA VAL A 152 -10.27 14.34 2.25
C VAL A 152 -9.33 14.51 1.06
N GLU A 153 -8.19 15.17 1.30
CA GLU A 153 -7.18 15.37 0.27
C GLU A 153 -6.21 14.19 0.24
N GLY A 154 -6.19 13.49 -0.89
CA GLY A 154 -5.28 12.38 -1.13
C GLY A 154 -3.82 12.82 -1.26
N PHE A 155 -2.91 11.84 -1.30
CA PHE A 155 -1.51 12.10 -1.62
C PHE A 155 -1.39 12.62 -3.07
N ASN A 156 -0.38 13.44 -3.35
CA ASN A 156 -0.17 14.05 -4.67
C ASN A 156 1.33 14.34 -4.91
N ASN A 157 1.65 15.02 -6.01
CA ASN A 157 3.03 15.31 -6.41
C ASN A 157 3.81 16.25 -5.46
N SER A 158 3.16 16.86 -4.47
CA SER A 158 3.86 17.58 -3.41
C SER A 158 4.37 16.66 -2.30
N ASP A 159 3.84 15.44 -2.23
CA ASP A 159 4.17 14.47 -1.20
C ASP A 159 5.44 13.67 -1.53
N VAL A 160 5.98 13.05 -0.49
CA VAL A 160 6.99 12.00 -0.55
C VAL A 160 6.50 10.87 0.35
N MET A 161 6.41 9.67 -0.24
CA MET A 161 5.83 8.50 0.41
C MET A 161 6.91 7.61 1.02
N TYR A 162 6.72 7.20 2.27
CA TYR A 162 7.53 6.21 2.96
C TYR A 162 6.77 4.90 3.04
N LEU A 163 7.27 3.87 2.35
CA LEU A 163 6.69 2.53 2.35
C LEU A 163 7.22 1.73 3.52
N ILE A 164 6.34 1.17 4.33
CA ILE A 164 6.66 0.39 5.53
C ILE A 164 6.05 -1.01 5.44
N THR A 165 6.84 -2.03 5.77
CA THR A 165 6.35 -3.37 6.12
C THR A 165 6.22 -3.41 7.66
N PRO A 166 5.00 -3.37 8.25
CA PRO A 166 4.83 -3.21 9.70
C PRO A 166 5.58 -4.26 10.52
N ASP A 167 5.46 -5.53 10.16
CA ASP A 167 6.16 -6.65 10.81
C ASP A 167 7.68 -6.49 10.93
N ARG A 168 8.28 -5.62 10.08
CA ARG A 168 9.73 -5.45 9.94
C ARG A 168 10.24 -4.07 10.34
N PHE A 169 9.35 -3.18 10.75
CA PHE A 169 9.73 -1.80 11.05
C PHE A 169 10.07 -1.58 12.52
N ALA A 170 9.12 -1.83 13.41
CA ALA A 170 9.34 -1.74 14.85
C ALA A 170 8.26 -2.50 15.63
N ASN A 171 8.67 -3.16 16.71
CA ASN A 171 7.78 -3.79 17.67
C ASN A 171 7.43 -2.78 18.78
N GLY A 172 6.21 -2.26 18.75
CA GLY A 172 5.73 -1.28 19.71
C GLY A 172 4.95 -1.90 20.88
N ASP A 173 4.40 -3.09 20.67
CA ASP A 173 3.65 -3.85 21.68
C ASP A 173 4.00 -5.35 21.64
N PRO A 174 5.05 -5.78 22.35
CA PRO A 174 5.43 -7.20 22.38
C PRO A 174 4.36 -8.15 22.93
N SER A 175 3.27 -7.65 23.49
CA SER A 175 2.19 -8.50 24.00
C SER A 175 1.29 -9.08 22.90
N ASN A 176 1.35 -8.51 21.69
CA ASN A 176 0.58 -8.96 20.54
C ASN A 176 1.35 -9.91 19.60
N ASP A 177 2.65 -10.13 19.81
CA ASP A 177 3.49 -10.96 18.94
C ASP A 177 2.96 -12.40 18.81
N ASP A 178 2.45 -12.98 19.89
CA ASP A 178 2.04 -14.38 19.98
C ASP A 178 0.55 -14.53 20.36
N ILE A 179 -0.32 -14.53 19.36
CA ILE A 179 -1.78 -14.71 19.52
C ILE A 179 -2.15 -16.18 19.34
N LYS A 180 -2.74 -16.78 20.40
CA LYS A 180 -3.02 -18.21 20.48
C LYS A 180 -3.89 -18.75 19.34
N GLU A 181 -4.83 -17.97 18.88
CA GLU A 181 -5.80 -18.29 17.84
C GLU A 181 -5.24 -18.21 16.42
N MET A 182 -4.03 -17.63 16.26
CA MET A 182 -3.37 -17.49 14.96
C MET A 182 -2.48 -18.70 14.67
N TYR A 183 -2.41 -19.10 13.39
CA TYR A 183 -1.64 -20.29 12.98
C TYR A 183 -0.13 -20.08 13.11
N GLU A 184 0.37 -18.97 12.57
CA GLU A 184 1.81 -18.70 12.56
C GLU A 184 2.24 -17.97 13.83
N ARG A 185 3.32 -18.45 14.44
CA ARG A 185 3.92 -17.90 15.66
C ARG A 185 5.14 -17.04 15.33
N PRO A 186 5.52 -16.09 16.18
CA PRO A 186 6.67 -15.26 15.96
C PRO A 186 7.95 -16.10 15.84
N ASN A 187 8.77 -15.79 14.86
CA ASN A 187 10.07 -16.43 14.62
C ASN A 187 11.02 -15.47 13.92
N ARG A 188 11.62 -14.57 14.66
CA ARG A 188 12.54 -13.55 14.16
C ARG A 188 13.85 -14.12 13.57
N ASP A 189 14.18 -15.37 13.88
CA ASP A 189 15.38 -16.05 13.33
C ASP A 189 15.14 -16.63 11.93
N TYR A 190 13.92 -16.52 11.40
CA TYR A 190 13.54 -16.99 10.07
C TYR A 190 13.08 -15.83 9.20
N ASP A 191 13.83 -15.49 8.16
CA ASP A 191 13.60 -14.31 7.31
C ASP A 191 12.17 -14.15 6.77
N ARG A 192 11.43 -15.25 6.65
CA ARG A 192 10.04 -15.27 6.18
C ARG A 192 9.03 -15.55 7.31
N GLY A 193 9.47 -15.55 8.56
CA GLY A 193 8.63 -15.66 9.74
C GLY A 193 8.02 -14.31 10.15
N LEU A 194 7.16 -14.33 11.14
CA LEU A 194 6.69 -13.13 11.82
C LEU A 194 7.78 -12.63 12.78
N HIS A 195 8.08 -11.34 12.74
CA HIS A 195 9.12 -10.70 13.55
C HIS A 195 8.55 -9.84 14.69
N GLY A 196 7.24 -9.57 14.67
CA GLY A 196 6.53 -8.88 15.74
C GLY A 196 6.53 -7.34 15.63
N GLY A 197 6.91 -6.79 14.48
CA GLY A 197 6.68 -5.37 14.23
C GLY A 197 5.17 -5.10 14.03
N ASP A 198 4.69 -3.92 14.45
CA ASP A 198 3.27 -3.65 14.57
C ASP A 198 2.90 -2.17 14.29
N ILE A 199 1.59 -1.87 14.33
CA ILE A 199 1.06 -0.52 14.14
C ILE A 199 1.53 0.43 15.26
N GLN A 200 1.64 -0.06 16.49
CA GLN A 200 2.14 0.74 17.61
C GLN A 200 3.61 1.16 17.39
N GLY A 201 4.42 0.26 16.83
CA GLY A 201 5.80 0.57 16.43
C GLY A 201 5.87 1.65 15.37
N VAL A 202 4.96 1.65 14.38
CA VAL A 202 4.86 2.73 13.40
C VAL A 202 4.48 4.04 14.08
N ILE A 203 3.48 4.03 14.96
CA ILE A 203 3.04 5.21 15.72
C ILE A 203 4.20 5.81 16.52
N ASN A 204 4.98 4.98 17.20
CA ASN A 204 6.10 5.39 18.06
C ASN A 204 7.22 6.10 17.28
N HIS A 205 7.28 5.91 15.96
CA HIS A 205 8.34 6.46 15.10
C HIS A 205 7.87 7.45 14.04
N LEU A 206 6.64 7.96 14.13
CA LEU A 206 6.13 9.01 13.23
C LEU A 206 7.00 10.28 13.25
N ASP A 207 7.58 10.64 14.40
CA ASP A 207 8.51 11.78 14.51
C ASP A 207 9.77 11.58 13.66
N TYR A 208 10.34 10.38 13.64
CA TYR A 208 11.47 10.01 12.79
C TYR A 208 11.12 10.18 11.30
N ILE A 209 9.98 9.66 10.89
CA ILE A 209 9.50 9.74 9.51
C ILE A 209 9.32 11.20 9.08
N LYS A 210 8.67 12.01 9.93
CA LYS A 210 8.47 13.43 9.71
C LYS A 210 9.78 14.21 9.63
N ASP A 211 10.73 13.92 10.52
CA ASP A 211 12.04 14.59 10.60
C ASP A 211 12.88 14.35 9.34
N LEU A 212 12.78 13.15 8.74
CA LEU A 212 13.38 12.85 7.44
C LEU A 212 12.79 13.67 6.29
N GLY A 213 11.56 14.17 6.42
CA GLY A 213 10.88 14.97 5.41
C GLY A 213 9.78 14.23 4.63
N PHE A 214 9.42 13.02 5.02
CA PHE A 214 8.29 12.31 4.45
C PHE A 214 6.97 12.96 4.86
N THR A 215 6.00 12.93 3.95
CA THR A 215 4.67 13.53 4.14
C THR A 215 3.54 12.51 3.98
N THR A 216 3.86 11.31 3.59
CA THR A 216 2.90 10.21 3.40
C THR A 216 3.54 8.90 3.86
N VAL A 217 2.77 8.09 4.56
CA VAL A 217 3.14 6.71 4.92
C VAL A 217 2.22 5.75 4.20
N TRP A 218 2.79 4.81 3.48
CA TRP A 218 2.11 3.64 2.95
C TRP A 218 2.55 2.43 3.78
N VAL A 219 1.61 1.79 4.44
CA VAL A 219 1.84 0.53 5.16
C VAL A 219 1.42 -0.65 4.29
N ASN A 220 2.27 -1.68 4.19
CA ASN A 220 1.88 -2.96 3.61
C ASN A 220 0.62 -3.49 4.31
N PRO A 221 -0.11 -4.47 3.73
CA PRO A 221 -1.42 -4.85 4.24
C PRO A 221 -1.43 -5.17 5.73
N VAL A 222 -2.36 -4.56 6.44
CA VAL A 222 -2.55 -4.74 7.89
C VAL A 222 -3.78 -5.57 8.24
N LEU A 223 -4.58 -5.95 7.26
CA LEU A 223 -5.75 -6.82 7.47
C LEU A 223 -5.32 -8.21 7.91
N GLU A 224 -6.21 -8.89 8.63
CA GLU A 224 -5.92 -10.23 9.16
C GLU A 224 -5.38 -11.15 8.07
N ASN A 225 -4.26 -11.79 8.36
CA ASN A 225 -3.58 -12.74 7.48
C ASN A 225 -3.24 -14.01 8.27
N ASN A 226 -4.27 -14.75 8.67
CA ASN A 226 -4.11 -15.96 9.47
C ASN A 226 -3.75 -17.17 8.61
N MET A 227 -2.66 -17.06 7.86
CA MET A 227 -2.10 -18.16 7.08
C MET A 227 -1.17 -19.03 7.93
N LYS A 228 -0.93 -20.26 7.49
CA LYS A 228 -0.04 -21.20 8.20
C LYS A 228 1.43 -20.86 8.12
N LYS A 229 1.80 -20.02 7.14
CA LYS A 229 3.19 -19.60 6.86
C LYS A 229 3.20 -18.25 6.17
N SER A 230 4.27 -17.49 6.42
CA SER A 230 4.56 -16.23 5.74
C SER A 230 3.49 -15.15 5.91
N SER A 231 2.75 -15.19 7.01
CA SER A 231 1.69 -14.20 7.31
C SER A 231 2.22 -12.76 7.40
N TYR A 232 3.51 -12.59 7.64
CA TYR A 232 4.16 -11.29 7.82
C TYR A 232 3.96 -10.30 6.66
N HIS A 233 3.71 -10.80 5.45
CA HIS A 233 3.58 -9.92 4.28
C HIS A 233 2.19 -9.29 4.13
N GLY A 234 1.13 -9.89 4.72
CA GLY A 234 -0.23 -9.34 4.72
C GLY A 234 -1.08 -9.60 3.46
N TYR A 235 -0.49 -10.08 2.34
CA TYR A 235 -1.19 -10.20 1.05
C TYR A 235 -2.15 -11.38 0.90
N SER A 236 -2.30 -12.25 1.91
CA SER A 236 -3.27 -13.35 1.92
C SER A 236 -4.37 -13.08 2.95
N THR A 237 -5.15 -12.02 2.75
CA THR A 237 -6.19 -11.57 3.67
C THR A 237 -7.16 -12.68 4.06
N THR A 238 -7.40 -12.86 5.36
CA THR A 238 -8.34 -13.85 5.90
C THR A 238 -9.58 -13.23 6.56
N ASP A 239 -9.59 -11.91 6.75
CA ASP A 239 -10.75 -11.13 7.16
C ASP A 239 -10.63 -9.69 6.63
N TYR A 240 -11.63 -9.24 5.84
CA TYR A 240 -11.60 -7.95 5.19
C TYR A 240 -12.00 -6.76 6.09
N TYR A 241 -12.63 -7.01 7.24
CA TYR A 241 -13.08 -5.96 8.17
C TYR A 241 -12.29 -5.92 9.47
N LYS A 242 -11.20 -6.69 9.54
CA LYS A 242 -10.42 -6.83 10.77
C LYS A 242 -8.91 -6.64 10.51
N VAL A 243 -8.28 -5.80 11.30
CA VAL A 243 -6.81 -5.71 11.38
C VAL A 243 -6.27 -6.98 12.00
N ASP A 244 -5.14 -7.46 11.53
CA ASP A 244 -4.43 -8.60 12.10
C ASP A 244 -4.11 -8.32 13.58
N PRO A 245 -4.57 -9.18 14.52
CA PRO A 245 -4.38 -8.91 15.95
C PRO A 245 -2.90 -8.89 16.37
N ARG A 246 -2.00 -9.43 15.54
CA ARG A 246 -0.53 -9.34 15.75
C ARG A 246 0.03 -7.99 15.34
N PHE A 247 -0.73 -7.20 14.55
CA PHE A 247 -0.41 -5.81 14.23
C PHE A 247 -1.16 -4.82 15.10
N GLY A 248 -2.21 -5.24 15.81
CA GLY A 248 -3.03 -4.41 16.68
C GLY A 248 -4.53 -4.59 16.49
N SER A 249 -5.26 -3.50 16.37
CA SER A 249 -6.71 -3.52 16.19
C SER A 249 -7.16 -2.47 15.16
N ASN A 250 -8.46 -2.53 14.79
CA ASN A 250 -9.08 -1.51 13.93
C ASN A 250 -8.93 -0.12 14.56
N GLU A 251 -9.16 0.00 15.87
CA GLU A 251 -9.04 1.26 16.62
C GLU A 251 -7.60 1.78 16.61
N LEU A 252 -6.61 0.91 16.77
CA LEU A 252 -5.21 1.30 16.72
C LEU A 252 -4.79 1.76 15.30
N PHE A 253 -5.34 1.14 14.26
CA PHE A 253 -5.11 1.59 12.88
C PHE A 253 -5.76 2.96 12.62
N LYS A 254 -6.96 3.19 13.14
CA LYS A 254 -7.59 4.51 13.14
C LYS A 254 -6.76 5.53 13.90
N GLU A 255 -6.21 5.17 15.07
CA GLU A 255 -5.31 6.02 15.87
C GLU A 255 -4.04 6.38 15.10
N LEU A 256 -3.43 5.43 14.37
CA LEU A 256 -2.30 5.71 13.47
C LEU A 256 -2.66 6.79 12.46
N SER A 257 -3.85 6.71 11.84
CA SER A 257 -4.31 7.71 10.87
C SER A 257 -4.48 9.11 11.53
N VAL A 258 -5.12 9.17 12.69
CA VAL A 258 -5.32 10.41 13.41
C VAL A 258 -3.99 11.07 13.79
N LYS A 259 -3.08 10.31 14.41
CA LYS A 259 -1.75 10.80 14.81
C LYS A 259 -0.90 11.23 13.62
N SER A 260 -0.95 10.47 12.52
CA SER A 260 -0.27 10.85 11.28
C SER A 260 -0.79 12.20 10.77
N LYS A 261 -2.11 12.37 10.71
CA LYS A 261 -2.76 13.60 10.26
C LYS A 261 -2.41 14.81 11.13
N GLU A 262 -2.36 14.65 12.46
CA GLU A 262 -1.92 15.69 13.41
C GLU A 262 -0.48 16.14 13.15
N MET A 263 0.36 15.25 12.64
CA MET A 263 1.75 15.54 12.27
C MET A 263 1.91 16.05 10.84
N GLY A 264 0.82 16.14 10.06
CA GLY A 264 0.82 16.51 8.64
C GLY A 264 1.34 15.39 7.74
N ILE A 265 1.17 14.14 8.15
CA ILE A 265 1.48 12.94 7.40
C ILE A 265 0.18 12.28 6.93
N LYS A 266 0.08 11.94 5.66
CA LYS A 266 -1.03 11.22 5.05
C LYS A 266 -0.84 9.72 5.24
N LEU A 267 -1.93 8.97 5.49
CA LEU A 267 -1.89 7.50 5.59
C LEU A 267 -2.48 6.87 4.35
N VAL A 268 -1.76 5.91 3.76
CA VAL A 268 -2.16 5.08 2.62
C VAL A 268 -2.26 3.63 3.07
N MET A 269 -3.42 3.02 2.85
CA MET A 269 -3.68 1.61 3.13
C MET A 269 -3.46 0.77 1.88
N ASP A 270 -2.89 -0.42 2.04
CA ASP A 270 -2.74 -1.41 0.97
C ASP A 270 -3.94 -2.36 0.96
N LEU A 271 -4.64 -2.47 -0.17
CA LEU A 271 -5.83 -3.31 -0.34
C LEU A 271 -5.66 -4.30 -1.48
N ILE A 272 -6.21 -5.49 -1.29
CA ILE A 272 -6.13 -6.61 -2.23
C ILE A 272 -7.55 -7.01 -2.69
N PRO A 273 -8.12 -6.38 -3.72
CA PRO A 273 -9.45 -6.75 -4.23
C PRO A 273 -9.43 -7.97 -5.15
N ASN A 274 -8.25 -8.42 -5.59
CA ASN A 274 -8.10 -9.51 -6.55
C ASN A 274 -8.31 -10.90 -5.92
N HIS A 275 -7.71 -11.16 -4.77
CA HIS A 275 -7.68 -12.47 -4.13
C HIS A 275 -7.74 -12.36 -2.61
N CYS A 276 -8.00 -13.47 -1.94
CA CYS A 276 -7.85 -13.59 -0.49
C CYS A 276 -6.92 -14.76 -0.13
N GLY A 277 -6.71 -15.01 1.15
CA GLY A 277 -5.98 -16.19 1.62
C GLY A 277 -6.86 -17.46 1.58
N SER A 278 -6.27 -18.62 1.32
CA SER A 278 -6.99 -19.90 1.34
C SER A 278 -7.48 -20.32 2.75
N GLU A 279 -7.08 -19.59 3.79
CA GLU A 279 -7.62 -19.74 5.14
C GLU A 279 -8.76 -18.74 5.43
N HIS A 280 -9.13 -17.87 4.46
CA HIS A 280 -10.28 -16.97 4.60
C HIS A 280 -11.57 -17.75 4.84
N TRP A 281 -12.42 -17.25 5.72
CA TRP A 281 -13.70 -17.91 6.02
C TRP A 281 -14.61 -18.03 4.80
N PHE A 282 -14.57 -17.11 3.84
CA PHE A 282 -15.24 -17.24 2.54
C PHE A 282 -14.81 -18.48 1.76
N PHE A 283 -13.51 -18.80 1.80
CA PHE A 283 -12.98 -19.95 1.07
C PHE A 283 -13.30 -21.27 1.75
N LYS A 284 -13.41 -21.24 3.09
CA LYS A 284 -13.80 -22.42 3.91
C LYS A 284 -15.28 -22.75 3.76
N ASP A 285 -16.12 -21.72 3.64
CA ASP A 285 -17.59 -21.86 3.57
C ASP A 285 -18.17 -20.80 2.62
N PRO A 286 -17.99 -20.96 1.27
CA PRO A 286 -18.39 -19.93 0.31
C PRO A 286 -19.92 -19.82 0.20
N PRO A 287 -20.48 -18.58 0.02
CA PRO A 287 -21.92 -18.36 -0.13
C PRO A 287 -22.52 -19.04 -1.36
N MET A 288 -21.75 -19.13 -2.45
CA MET A 288 -22.21 -19.63 -3.76
C MET A 288 -21.08 -20.37 -4.47
N ASP A 289 -21.41 -21.12 -5.53
CA ASP A 289 -20.45 -21.89 -6.33
C ASP A 289 -19.55 -21.01 -7.22
N ASP A 290 -19.91 -19.75 -7.43
CA ASP A 290 -19.21 -18.76 -8.25
C ASP A 290 -18.65 -17.58 -7.44
N TRP A 291 -18.38 -17.80 -6.14
CA TRP A 291 -17.77 -16.78 -5.27
C TRP A 291 -16.30 -16.58 -5.59
N PHE A 292 -15.64 -17.62 -6.05
CA PHE A 292 -14.27 -17.63 -6.54
C PHE A 292 -14.21 -18.09 -8.00
N ASN A 293 -13.29 -17.53 -8.76
CA ASN A 293 -12.93 -18.10 -10.05
C ASN A 293 -12.22 -19.45 -9.83
N TYR A 294 -12.52 -20.45 -10.65
CA TYR A 294 -12.02 -21.83 -10.49
C TYR A 294 -12.19 -22.39 -9.06
N GLN A 295 -13.34 -22.13 -8.43
CA GLN A 295 -13.64 -22.53 -7.03
C GLN A 295 -13.48 -24.05 -6.78
N SER A 296 -13.64 -24.88 -7.78
CA SER A 296 -13.49 -26.33 -7.68
C SER A 296 -12.04 -26.83 -7.69
N GLY A 297 -11.05 -25.98 -7.97
CA GLY A 297 -9.65 -26.36 -7.99
C GLY A 297 -8.72 -25.29 -8.54
N PHE A 298 -7.50 -25.25 -8.04
CA PHE A 298 -6.48 -24.29 -8.41
C PHE A 298 -6.17 -24.27 -9.90
N LYS A 299 -6.21 -23.10 -10.49
CA LYS A 299 -5.67 -22.79 -11.82
C LYS A 299 -4.90 -21.48 -11.71
N GLN A 300 -3.58 -21.56 -11.92
CA GLN A 300 -2.71 -20.39 -11.84
C GLN A 300 -2.99 -19.41 -12.99
N THR A 301 -2.95 -18.12 -12.72
CA THR A 301 -2.99 -17.06 -13.73
C THR A 301 -1.81 -17.19 -14.70
N SER A 302 -2.01 -16.82 -15.96
CA SER A 302 -0.94 -16.79 -16.97
C SER A 302 0.11 -15.71 -16.69
N HIS A 303 -0.19 -14.72 -15.88
CA HIS A 303 0.62 -13.50 -15.64
C HIS A 303 0.93 -12.67 -16.91
N VAL A 304 0.21 -12.90 -18.00
CA VAL A 304 0.36 -12.14 -19.26
C VAL A 304 -0.61 -10.95 -19.25
N ARG A 305 -0.22 -9.89 -18.54
CA ARG A 305 -1.05 -8.69 -18.31
C ARG A 305 -1.46 -7.98 -19.59
N GLU A 306 -0.60 -8.00 -20.60
CA GLU A 306 -0.83 -7.37 -21.90
C GLU A 306 -2.10 -7.88 -22.60
N THR A 307 -2.60 -9.07 -22.25
CA THR A 307 -3.84 -9.63 -22.81
C THR A 307 -5.06 -8.75 -22.54
N VAL A 308 -5.03 -7.95 -21.48
CA VAL A 308 -6.17 -7.07 -21.12
C VAL A 308 -6.46 -6.05 -22.20
N GLN A 309 -5.43 -5.41 -22.77
CA GLN A 309 -5.58 -4.35 -23.76
C GLN A 309 -5.14 -4.75 -25.18
N ASP A 310 -4.58 -5.95 -25.36
CA ASP A 310 -4.16 -6.42 -26.68
C ASP A 310 -5.38 -6.71 -27.55
N ILE A 311 -5.49 -6.00 -28.68
CA ILE A 311 -6.57 -6.19 -29.68
C ILE A 311 -6.53 -7.53 -30.39
N HIS A 312 -5.42 -8.25 -30.29
CA HIS A 312 -5.20 -9.55 -30.91
C HIS A 312 -5.25 -10.70 -29.91
N ALA A 313 -5.37 -10.41 -28.60
CA ALA A 313 -5.41 -11.44 -27.58
C ALA A 313 -6.64 -12.33 -27.73
N SER A 314 -6.44 -13.64 -27.58
CA SER A 314 -7.55 -14.61 -27.56
C SER A 314 -8.37 -14.46 -26.28
N GLU A 315 -9.68 -14.79 -26.35
CA GLU A 315 -10.53 -14.77 -25.17
C GLU A 315 -10.13 -15.81 -24.11
N ILE A 316 -9.42 -16.86 -24.49
CA ILE A 316 -8.92 -17.82 -23.52
C ILE A 316 -7.74 -17.22 -22.74
N ASP A 317 -6.81 -16.52 -23.41
CA ASP A 317 -5.66 -15.91 -22.73
C ASP A 317 -6.09 -14.78 -21.80
N LYS A 318 -7.07 -13.96 -22.20
CA LYS A 318 -7.67 -12.95 -21.33
C LYS A 318 -8.23 -13.56 -20.04
N ARG A 319 -8.99 -14.67 -20.17
CA ARG A 319 -9.55 -15.38 -19.01
C ARG A 319 -8.48 -16.07 -18.17
N GLU A 320 -7.47 -16.65 -18.79
CA GLU A 320 -6.37 -17.28 -18.05
C GLU A 320 -5.53 -16.27 -17.25
N HIS A 321 -5.49 -15.03 -17.71
CA HIS A 321 -4.92 -13.94 -16.94
C HIS A 321 -5.84 -13.50 -15.80
N ALA A 322 -7.07 -13.06 -16.11
CA ALA A 322 -7.95 -12.37 -15.17
C ALA A 322 -8.64 -13.29 -14.16
N ASP A 323 -8.96 -14.54 -14.57
CA ASP A 323 -9.71 -15.46 -13.70
C ASP A 323 -8.78 -16.44 -12.94
N GLY A 324 -7.47 -16.46 -13.25
CA GLY A 324 -6.52 -17.39 -12.64
C GLY A 324 -6.04 -16.94 -11.26
N TRP A 325 -5.85 -17.88 -10.33
CA TRP A 325 -5.32 -17.58 -9.00
C TRP A 325 -3.87 -17.14 -9.07
N PHE A 326 -3.50 -16.18 -8.24
CA PHE A 326 -2.12 -15.68 -8.21
C PHE A 326 -1.13 -16.79 -7.81
N VAL A 327 -1.43 -17.51 -6.73
CA VAL A 327 -0.80 -18.76 -6.31
C VAL A 327 -1.83 -19.67 -5.65
N GLU A 328 -1.50 -20.93 -5.38
CA GLU A 328 -2.42 -21.93 -4.80
C GLU A 328 -3.06 -21.49 -3.46
N THR A 329 -2.34 -20.71 -2.67
CA THR A 329 -2.82 -20.21 -1.36
C THR A 329 -3.55 -18.86 -1.44
N MET A 330 -3.72 -18.32 -2.66
CA MET A 330 -4.39 -17.04 -2.92
C MET A 330 -5.53 -17.24 -3.95
N PRO A 331 -6.68 -17.81 -3.52
CA PRO A 331 -7.84 -18.00 -4.39
C PRO A 331 -8.35 -16.68 -4.92
N ASP A 332 -8.61 -16.66 -6.22
CA ASP A 332 -9.07 -15.50 -6.96
C ASP A 332 -10.54 -15.24 -6.73
N LEU A 333 -10.88 -13.99 -6.35
CA LEU A 333 -12.26 -13.56 -6.10
C LEU A 333 -12.98 -13.32 -7.43
N ASN A 334 -14.20 -13.82 -7.57
CA ASN A 334 -14.98 -13.58 -8.78
C ASN A 334 -15.72 -12.23 -8.71
N GLN A 335 -15.07 -11.16 -9.13
CA GLN A 335 -15.67 -9.81 -9.13
C GLN A 335 -16.80 -9.65 -10.15
N LYS A 336 -16.99 -10.58 -11.10
CA LYS A 336 -18.16 -10.63 -11.99
C LYS A 336 -19.43 -11.02 -11.25
N ASN A 337 -19.31 -11.67 -10.09
CA ASN A 337 -20.41 -11.88 -9.16
C ASN A 337 -20.78 -10.54 -8.51
N GLN A 338 -22.02 -10.08 -8.72
CA GLN A 338 -22.48 -8.76 -8.28
C GLN A 338 -22.42 -8.57 -6.75
N LYS A 339 -22.62 -9.64 -5.97
CA LYS A 339 -22.54 -9.58 -4.51
C LYS A 339 -21.09 -9.45 -4.04
N MET A 340 -20.15 -10.16 -4.67
CA MET A 340 -18.72 -10.01 -4.43
C MET A 340 -18.24 -8.60 -4.79
N SER A 341 -18.63 -8.11 -5.97
CA SER A 341 -18.31 -6.74 -6.40
C SER A 341 -18.80 -5.70 -5.40
N LYS A 342 -20.07 -5.78 -5.00
CA LYS A 342 -20.66 -4.85 -4.03
C LYS A 342 -20.00 -4.94 -2.66
N TYR A 343 -19.68 -6.15 -2.18
CA TYR A 343 -18.96 -6.39 -0.94
C TYR A 343 -17.59 -5.68 -0.93
N LEU A 344 -16.79 -5.85 -1.97
CA LEU A 344 -15.45 -5.24 -2.06
C LEU A 344 -15.50 -3.71 -2.17
N ILE A 345 -16.49 -3.16 -2.90
CA ILE A 345 -16.72 -1.72 -2.98
C ILE A 345 -17.08 -1.16 -1.60
N GLN A 346 -18.05 -1.77 -0.92
CA GLN A 346 -18.47 -1.34 0.43
C GLN A 346 -17.33 -1.47 1.45
N ASN A 347 -16.56 -2.54 1.41
CA ASN A 347 -15.40 -2.72 2.27
C ASN A 347 -14.38 -1.58 2.12
N THR A 348 -14.09 -1.19 0.89
CA THR A 348 -13.15 -0.10 0.61
C THR A 348 -13.67 1.25 1.13
N LEU A 349 -14.92 1.59 0.84
CA LEU A 349 -15.54 2.81 1.33
C LEU A 349 -15.59 2.83 2.86
N TRP A 350 -15.86 1.69 3.48
CA TRP A 350 -15.85 1.53 4.93
C TRP A 350 -14.48 1.84 5.54
N TRP A 351 -13.40 1.29 4.99
CA TRP A 351 -12.04 1.55 5.50
C TRP A 351 -11.64 3.01 5.33
N ILE A 352 -11.99 3.65 4.20
CA ILE A 352 -11.70 5.07 3.97
C ILE A 352 -12.38 5.92 5.05
N GLU A 353 -13.67 5.69 5.28
CA GLU A 353 -14.45 6.46 6.25
C GLU A 353 -14.06 6.13 7.69
N TYR A 354 -13.91 4.85 8.03
CA TYR A 354 -13.58 4.38 9.39
C TYR A 354 -12.23 4.90 9.88
N ALA A 355 -11.21 4.77 9.07
CA ALA A 355 -9.84 5.17 9.44
C ALA A 355 -9.49 6.61 9.02
N GLY A 356 -10.31 7.28 8.20
CA GLY A 356 -10.00 8.62 7.68
C GLY A 356 -8.76 8.62 6.79
N LEU A 357 -8.66 7.66 5.86
CA LEU A 357 -7.49 7.46 4.99
C LEU A 357 -7.28 8.62 4.03
N SER A 358 -6.03 8.84 3.62
CA SER A 358 -5.65 9.81 2.57
C SER A 358 -5.25 9.14 1.25
N GLY A 359 -5.33 7.84 1.15
CA GLY A 359 -5.05 7.11 -0.08
C GLY A 359 -5.14 5.60 0.09
N ILE A 360 -5.17 4.93 -1.05
CA ILE A 360 -5.11 3.47 -1.15
C ILE A 360 -4.04 3.09 -2.17
N ARG A 361 -3.24 2.06 -1.86
CA ARG A 361 -2.50 1.31 -2.86
C ARG A 361 -3.27 0.02 -3.15
N VAL A 362 -3.41 -0.31 -4.41
CA VAL A 362 -4.11 -1.52 -4.86
C VAL A 362 -3.10 -2.51 -5.40
N ASP A 363 -3.06 -3.66 -4.74
CA ASP A 363 -2.25 -4.80 -5.13
C ASP A 363 -2.74 -5.43 -6.43
N THR A 364 -1.80 -5.88 -7.27
CA THR A 364 -2.11 -6.67 -8.49
C THR A 364 -3.29 -6.10 -9.31
N TYR A 365 -3.33 -4.77 -9.50
CA TYR A 365 -4.45 -4.05 -10.09
C TYR A 365 -5.01 -4.66 -11.40
N PRO A 366 -4.18 -5.08 -12.39
CA PRO A 366 -4.67 -5.58 -13.67
C PRO A 366 -5.14 -7.05 -13.65
N TYR A 367 -5.03 -7.73 -12.51
CA TYR A 367 -5.45 -9.13 -12.38
C TYR A 367 -6.92 -9.27 -12.06
N SER A 368 -7.53 -8.25 -11.43
CA SER A 368 -8.96 -8.18 -11.18
C SER A 368 -9.75 -7.94 -12.47
N ASP A 369 -11.03 -8.30 -12.46
CA ASP A 369 -11.92 -7.97 -13.58
C ASP A 369 -11.90 -6.47 -13.87
N LYS A 370 -11.62 -6.09 -15.13
CA LYS A 370 -11.41 -4.68 -15.48
C LYS A 370 -12.66 -3.82 -15.35
N ASP A 371 -13.84 -4.38 -15.61
CA ASP A 371 -15.09 -3.63 -15.51
C ASP A 371 -15.43 -3.39 -14.03
N PHE A 372 -15.22 -4.39 -13.17
CA PHE A 372 -15.26 -4.21 -11.73
C PHE A 372 -14.28 -3.11 -11.26
N MET A 373 -13.04 -3.09 -11.75
CA MET A 373 -12.05 -2.06 -11.35
C MET A 373 -12.46 -0.66 -11.78
N SER A 374 -13.19 -0.52 -12.89
CA SER A 374 -13.83 0.74 -13.28
C SER A 374 -14.90 1.16 -12.28
N ASP A 375 -15.84 0.27 -11.95
CA ASP A 375 -16.92 0.53 -11.00
C ASP A 375 -16.40 0.81 -9.58
N TRP A 376 -15.41 0.04 -9.14
CA TRP A 376 -14.77 0.18 -7.83
C TRP A 376 -14.06 1.54 -7.70
N THR A 377 -13.23 1.91 -8.69
CA THR A 377 -12.55 3.22 -8.68
C THR A 377 -13.54 4.36 -8.85
N PHE A 378 -14.61 4.19 -9.64
CA PHE A 378 -15.69 5.18 -9.75
C PHE A 378 -16.35 5.43 -8.39
N ALA A 379 -16.75 4.36 -7.68
CA ALA A 379 -17.42 4.48 -6.38
C ALA A 379 -16.58 5.25 -5.36
N VAL A 380 -15.28 4.97 -5.29
CA VAL A 380 -14.35 5.69 -4.40
C VAL A 380 -14.19 7.15 -4.82
N MET A 381 -13.94 7.40 -6.10
CA MET A 381 -13.71 8.77 -6.60
C MET A 381 -14.96 9.63 -6.65
N ASP A 382 -16.15 9.04 -6.74
CA ASP A 382 -17.41 9.75 -6.62
C ASP A 382 -17.65 10.18 -5.16
N GLU A 383 -17.45 9.27 -4.20
CA GLU A 383 -17.64 9.56 -2.77
C GLU A 383 -16.58 10.56 -2.27
N TYR A 384 -15.29 10.40 -2.72
CA TYR A 384 -14.14 11.19 -2.30
C TYR A 384 -13.40 11.81 -3.49
N PRO A 385 -13.90 12.91 -4.10
CA PRO A 385 -13.40 13.44 -5.39
C PRO A 385 -11.93 13.90 -5.39
N LYS A 386 -11.34 14.16 -4.21
CA LYS A 386 -9.94 14.60 -4.04
C LYS A 386 -9.03 13.48 -3.52
N PHE A 387 -9.58 12.29 -3.33
CA PHE A 387 -8.82 11.11 -2.88
C PHE A 387 -7.81 10.65 -3.94
N ASN A 388 -6.83 9.88 -3.56
CA ASN A 388 -5.90 9.27 -4.52
C ASN A 388 -5.79 7.76 -4.30
N ILE A 389 -5.74 7.05 -5.41
CA ILE A 389 -5.55 5.59 -5.47
C ILE A 389 -4.35 5.34 -6.37
N VAL A 390 -3.39 4.53 -5.91
CA VAL A 390 -2.30 4.04 -6.75
C VAL A 390 -2.46 2.56 -7.06
N GLY A 391 -2.55 2.21 -8.34
CA GLY A 391 -2.62 0.83 -8.82
C GLY A 391 -1.23 0.29 -9.15
N GLU A 392 -0.99 -0.95 -8.74
CA GLU A 392 0.21 -1.67 -9.14
C GLU A 392 -0.02 -2.37 -10.49
N GLU A 393 0.58 -1.83 -11.55
CA GLU A 393 0.74 -2.49 -12.85
C GLU A 393 2.22 -2.67 -13.12
N TRP A 394 2.72 -3.89 -12.95
CA TRP A 394 4.14 -4.18 -13.10
C TRP A 394 4.51 -4.44 -14.57
N SER A 395 4.67 -3.39 -15.32
CA SER A 395 5.12 -3.46 -16.71
C SER A 395 6.24 -2.45 -16.99
N GLU A 396 7.21 -2.83 -17.82
CA GLU A 396 8.22 -1.92 -18.33
C GLU A 396 7.73 -1.05 -19.51
N ASN A 397 6.51 -1.34 -19.99
CA ASN A 397 5.93 -0.68 -21.15
C ASN A 397 4.97 0.47 -20.75
N PRO A 398 5.30 1.74 -21.05
CA PRO A 398 4.42 2.86 -20.74
C PRO A 398 3.02 2.77 -21.36
N ILE A 399 2.86 2.04 -22.46
CA ILE A 399 1.55 1.85 -23.11
C ILE A 399 0.63 1.04 -22.21
N VAL A 400 1.15 -0.04 -21.60
CA VAL A 400 0.42 -0.90 -20.67
C VAL A 400 0.00 -0.13 -19.43
N ILE A 401 0.95 0.60 -18.81
CA ILE A 401 0.67 1.41 -17.61
C ILE A 401 -0.38 2.49 -17.91
N SER A 402 -0.22 3.23 -19.02
CA SER A 402 -1.09 4.37 -19.33
C SER A 402 -2.55 3.99 -19.61
N TYR A 403 -2.80 2.74 -19.99
CA TYR A 403 -4.16 2.22 -20.24
C TYR A 403 -5.08 2.39 -19.01
N TRP A 404 -4.52 2.24 -17.82
CA TRP A 404 -5.27 2.25 -16.57
C TRP A 404 -5.45 3.65 -15.96
N GLN A 405 -4.78 4.69 -16.48
CA GLN A 405 -4.87 6.01 -15.85
C GLN A 405 -6.21 6.69 -16.17
N LYS A 406 -6.78 7.33 -15.15
CA LYS A 406 -7.98 8.18 -15.26
C LYS A 406 -7.85 9.16 -16.43
N ASP A 407 -8.96 9.40 -17.12
CA ASP A 407 -9.07 10.30 -18.28
C ASP A 407 -8.32 9.82 -19.55
N LYS A 408 -7.77 8.60 -19.54
CA LYS A 408 -7.22 7.98 -20.75
C LYS A 408 -8.33 7.60 -21.71
N ILE A 409 -8.19 8.03 -22.97
CA ILE A 409 -9.06 7.58 -24.06
C ILE A 409 -8.49 6.28 -24.60
N ASN A 410 -9.11 5.16 -24.24
CA ASN A 410 -8.69 3.83 -24.65
C ASN A 410 -9.36 3.39 -25.95
N HIS A 411 -8.66 2.58 -26.74
CA HIS A 411 -9.09 2.09 -28.05
C HIS A 411 -10.32 1.17 -27.98
N ASP A 412 -10.56 0.49 -26.85
CA ASP A 412 -11.66 -0.44 -26.59
C ASP A 412 -12.83 0.23 -25.84
N GLY A 413 -12.73 1.54 -25.57
CA GLY A 413 -13.73 2.30 -24.82
C GLY A 413 -13.70 2.09 -23.31
N TYR A 414 -12.71 1.38 -22.77
CA TYR A 414 -12.54 1.23 -21.33
C TYR A 414 -12.37 2.58 -20.64
N ILE A 415 -13.12 2.81 -19.57
CA ILE A 415 -13.07 4.02 -18.75
C ILE A 415 -12.44 3.68 -17.42
N SER A 416 -11.39 4.38 -17.06
CA SER A 416 -10.72 4.26 -15.76
C SER A 416 -10.93 5.51 -14.91
N TYR A 417 -11.12 5.31 -13.61
CA TYR A 417 -11.14 6.39 -12.63
C TYR A 417 -9.91 6.35 -11.71
N LEU A 418 -8.92 5.50 -12.02
CA LEU A 418 -7.68 5.35 -11.27
C LEU A 418 -6.74 6.54 -11.47
N PRO A 419 -6.46 7.38 -10.46
CA PRO A 419 -5.65 8.58 -10.67
C PRO A 419 -4.16 8.30 -10.86
N THR A 420 -3.60 7.33 -10.11
CA THR A 420 -2.15 7.10 -10.02
C THR A 420 -1.79 5.65 -10.32
N LEU A 421 -0.64 5.47 -10.95
CA LEU A 421 -0.02 4.17 -11.24
C LEU A 421 1.45 4.19 -10.85
N MET A 422 2.01 3.02 -10.54
CA MET A 422 3.44 2.85 -10.29
C MET A 422 4.24 2.90 -11.59
N ASP A 423 5.25 3.77 -11.65
CA ASP A 423 6.06 4.03 -12.87
C ASP A 423 7.25 3.06 -12.97
N PHE A 424 6.95 1.77 -13.16
CA PHE A 424 7.98 0.75 -13.39
C PHE A 424 8.85 1.04 -14.63
N PRO A 425 8.32 1.58 -15.75
CA PRO A 425 9.16 1.93 -16.90
C PRO A 425 10.28 2.90 -16.52
N LEU A 426 9.97 3.92 -15.71
CA LEU A 426 10.98 4.89 -15.28
C LEU A 426 11.98 4.27 -14.31
N GLN A 427 11.51 3.45 -13.37
CA GLN A 427 12.34 2.75 -12.39
C GLN A 427 13.37 1.86 -13.08
N ILE A 428 12.94 0.96 -13.96
CA ILE A 428 13.80 0.01 -14.66
C ILE A 428 14.81 0.76 -15.54
N SER A 429 14.32 1.70 -16.36
CA SER A 429 15.17 2.43 -17.31
C SER A 429 16.24 3.29 -16.63
N PHE A 430 15.92 3.90 -15.47
CA PHE A 430 16.88 4.74 -14.75
C PHE A 430 17.92 3.89 -14.02
N THR A 431 17.51 2.81 -13.36
CA THR A 431 18.44 1.88 -12.69
C THR A 431 19.42 1.26 -13.69
N GLU A 432 18.93 0.80 -14.83
CA GLU A 432 19.80 0.30 -15.90
C GLU A 432 20.76 1.40 -16.39
N ALA A 433 20.30 2.63 -16.53
CA ALA A 433 21.14 3.73 -16.98
C ALA A 433 22.29 4.04 -16.03
N LEU A 434 22.12 3.82 -14.72
CA LEU A 434 23.19 3.97 -13.75
C LEU A 434 24.28 2.89 -13.87
N LEU A 435 23.92 1.71 -14.37
CA LEU A 435 24.82 0.55 -14.46
C LEU A 435 25.43 0.33 -15.85
N ASP A 436 24.77 0.83 -16.90
CA ASP A 436 25.16 0.61 -18.28
C ASP A 436 26.53 1.18 -18.61
N ASP A 437 27.27 0.48 -19.46
CA ASP A 437 28.42 1.04 -20.15
C ASP A 437 28.00 2.06 -21.23
N PHE A 438 28.93 2.95 -21.63
CA PHE A 438 28.67 3.92 -22.69
C PHE A 438 28.61 3.23 -24.05
N ASN A 439 27.41 2.94 -24.52
CA ASN A 439 27.15 2.37 -25.84
C ASN A 439 25.88 2.95 -26.46
N TRP A 440 25.70 2.74 -27.74
CA TRP A 440 24.48 3.11 -28.44
C TRP A 440 23.24 2.48 -27.77
N GLY A 441 22.27 3.33 -27.45
CA GLY A 441 21.03 2.90 -26.80
C GLY A 441 21.12 2.61 -25.29
N LYS A 442 22.28 2.82 -24.66
CA LYS A 442 22.53 2.57 -23.23
C LYS A 442 22.73 3.85 -22.43
N GLY A 443 22.68 3.74 -21.10
CA GLY A 443 22.82 4.86 -20.18
C GLY A 443 21.60 5.76 -20.16
N PHE A 444 21.77 7.02 -19.85
CA PHE A 444 20.67 7.97 -19.64
C PHE A 444 19.73 8.19 -20.82
N ILE A 445 20.05 7.68 -22.01
CA ILE A 445 19.10 7.68 -23.12
C ILE A 445 17.86 6.81 -22.86
N LYS A 446 17.95 5.82 -21.96
CA LYS A 446 16.83 4.97 -21.57
C LYS A 446 15.73 5.76 -20.84
N PRO A 447 16.00 6.38 -19.67
CA PRO A 447 14.99 7.18 -18.97
C PRO A 447 14.57 8.41 -19.79
N TYR A 448 15.46 9.00 -20.60
CA TYR A 448 15.09 10.06 -21.54
C TYR A 448 13.96 9.62 -22.48
N LYS A 449 14.06 8.40 -23.05
CA LYS A 449 13.04 7.85 -23.96
C LYS A 449 11.73 7.52 -23.22
N VAL A 450 11.79 7.03 -22.00
CA VAL A 450 10.59 6.78 -21.18
C VAL A 450 9.86 8.09 -20.94
N LEU A 451 10.56 9.14 -20.51
CA LEU A 451 9.96 10.46 -20.28
C LEU A 451 9.44 11.11 -21.58
N ALA A 452 10.07 10.82 -22.74
CA ALA A 452 9.57 11.26 -24.04
C ALA A 452 8.21 10.60 -24.40
N SER A 453 7.82 9.54 -23.69
CA SER A 453 6.52 8.88 -23.83
C SER A 453 5.46 9.40 -22.85
N ASP A 454 5.75 10.43 -22.06
CA ASP A 454 4.81 11.01 -21.08
C ASP A 454 3.49 11.49 -21.70
N PHE A 455 3.49 11.80 -23.01
CA PHE A 455 2.27 12.13 -23.75
C PHE A 455 1.23 10.99 -23.79
N LEU A 456 1.62 9.76 -23.45
CA LEU A 456 0.70 8.61 -23.33
C LEU A 456 -0.22 8.74 -22.11
N TYR A 457 0.26 9.43 -21.07
CA TYR A 457 -0.45 9.59 -19.81
C TYR A 457 -1.27 10.88 -19.80
N PRO A 458 -2.54 10.84 -19.41
CA PRO A 458 -3.31 12.07 -19.16
C PRO A 458 -2.68 12.97 -18.11
N ASN A 459 -2.07 12.38 -17.06
CA ASN A 459 -1.35 13.14 -16.02
C ASN A 459 -0.07 12.43 -15.57
N PRO A 460 1.07 12.64 -16.23
CA PRO A 460 2.33 12.01 -15.82
C PRO A 460 2.86 12.49 -14.46
N ASN A 461 2.45 13.69 -14.00
CA ASN A 461 2.84 14.18 -12.67
C ASN A 461 2.17 13.40 -11.51
N ASN A 462 1.16 12.61 -11.81
CA ASN A 462 0.47 11.77 -10.83
C ASN A 462 0.94 10.30 -10.86
N LEU A 463 2.08 10.00 -11.48
CA LEU A 463 2.69 8.67 -11.42
C LEU A 463 3.52 8.53 -10.15
N LEU A 464 3.45 7.37 -9.48
CA LEU A 464 4.29 7.04 -8.33
C LEU A 464 5.66 6.57 -8.84
N ILE A 465 6.71 7.29 -8.52
CA ILE A 465 8.09 7.01 -8.93
C ILE A 465 8.92 6.52 -7.73
N PHE A 466 9.76 5.53 -7.94
CA PHE A 466 10.46 4.86 -6.83
C PHE A 466 11.77 4.20 -7.29
N PRO A 467 12.80 4.11 -6.43
CA PRO A 467 14.02 3.36 -6.72
C PRO A 467 13.83 1.85 -6.49
N ASP A 468 13.07 1.48 -5.47
CA ASP A 468 12.73 0.12 -5.07
C ASP A 468 11.41 0.09 -4.30
N ASN A 469 10.94 -1.13 -4.00
CA ASN A 469 9.80 -1.39 -3.11
C ASN A 469 10.02 -2.73 -2.38
N HIS A 470 9.00 -3.21 -1.67
CA HIS A 470 9.03 -4.44 -0.89
C HIS A 470 9.08 -5.75 -1.73
N ASP A 471 8.90 -5.66 -3.05
CA ASP A 471 8.96 -6.79 -4.00
C ASP A 471 10.18 -6.74 -4.92
N MET A 472 11.03 -5.73 -4.77
CA MET A 472 12.22 -5.52 -5.59
C MET A 472 13.48 -5.60 -4.77
N VAL A 473 14.56 -6.00 -5.41
CA VAL A 473 15.91 -5.89 -4.86
C VAL A 473 16.15 -4.48 -4.31
N ARG A 474 16.68 -4.35 -3.09
CA ARG A 474 16.99 -3.06 -2.46
C ARG A 474 17.82 -2.17 -3.38
N PHE A 475 17.50 -0.90 -3.49
CA PHE A 475 18.15 0.01 -4.44
C PHE A 475 19.66 0.08 -4.25
N TYR A 476 20.15 0.03 -3.00
CA TYR A 476 21.59 0.02 -2.74
C TYR A 476 22.27 -1.22 -3.34
N THR A 477 21.65 -2.41 -3.24
CA THR A 477 22.12 -3.63 -3.92
C THR A 477 22.03 -3.49 -5.45
N GLN A 478 20.93 -2.94 -5.99
CA GLN A 478 20.76 -2.73 -7.43
C GLN A 478 21.93 -1.92 -8.02
N VAL A 479 22.39 -0.88 -7.33
CA VAL A 479 23.54 -0.06 -7.76
C VAL A 479 24.90 -0.61 -7.30
N LYS A 480 24.97 -1.90 -6.94
CA LYS A 480 26.19 -2.60 -6.53
C LYS A 480 26.92 -1.96 -5.34
N ASN A 481 26.16 -1.46 -4.40
CA ASN A 481 26.63 -0.77 -3.19
C ASN A 481 27.51 0.47 -3.47
N ASP A 482 27.40 1.04 -4.68
CA ASP A 482 28.08 2.29 -5.06
C ASP A 482 27.28 3.47 -4.51
N ILE A 483 27.85 4.13 -3.50
CA ILE A 483 27.19 5.23 -2.79
C ILE A 483 26.93 6.46 -3.68
N ASP A 484 27.79 6.68 -4.68
CA ASP A 484 27.67 7.82 -5.56
C ASP A 484 26.51 7.61 -6.55
N LEU A 485 26.40 6.40 -7.13
CA LEU A 485 25.26 6.02 -7.95
C LEU A 485 23.96 6.01 -7.16
N PHE A 486 24.02 5.53 -5.91
CA PHE A 486 22.88 5.57 -4.99
C PHE A 486 22.38 7.01 -4.78
N LYS A 487 23.28 7.94 -4.41
CA LYS A 487 22.93 9.35 -4.21
C LYS A 487 22.38 10.00 -5.50
N MET A 488 22.90 9.62 -6.66
CA MET A 488 22.32 10.06 -7.95
C MET A 488 20.88 9.62 -8.09
N GLY A 489 20.55 8.37 -7.73
CA GLY A 489 19.17 7.86 -7.73
C GLY A 489 18.26 8.66 -6.79
N ILE A 490 18.71 8.92 -5.57
CA ILE A 490 17.92 9.70 -4.60
C ILE A 490 17.64 11.12 -5.14
N VAL A 491 18.65 11.78 -5.75
CA VAL A 491 18.44 13.07 -6.40
C VAL A 491 17.42 12.97 -7.52
N TYR A 492 17.52 11.92 -8.37
CA TYR A 492 16.61 11.74 -9.49
C TYR A 492 15.15 11.62 -9.04
N TYR A 493 14.84 10.67 -8.15
CA TYR A 493 13.48 10.47 -7.68
C TYR A 493 12.95 11.66 -6.86
N SER A 494 13.82 12.39 -6.17
CA SER A 494 13.41 13.59 -5.42
C SER A 494 13.15 14.82 -6.29
N THR A 495 13.61 14.85 -7.54
CA THR A 495 13.51 16.05 -8.42
C THR A 495 12.72 15.82 -9.71
N MET A 496 12.51 14.57 -10.10
CA MET A 496 11.74 14.20 -11.28
C MET A 496 10.24 14.49 -11.10
N ARG A 497 9.50 14.47 -12.21
CA ARG A 497 8.03 14.52 -12.20
C ARG A 497 7.47 13.28 -11.53
N GLY A 498 6.32 13.38 -10.88
CA GLY A 498 5.66 12.29 -10.19
C GLY A 498 5.72 12.42 -8.67
N ILE A 499 5.25 11.39 -7.99
CA ILE A 499 5.14 11.27 -6.55
C ILE A 499 6.25 10.31 -6.09
N PRO A 500 7.32 10.76 -5.42
CA PRO A 500 8.39 9.85 -5.00
C PRO A 500 7.96 8.97 -3.84
N GLN A 501 8.33 7.68 -3.92
CA GLN A 501 8.21 6.70 -2.85
C GLN A 501 9.59 6.11 -2.55
N PHE A 502 9.90 5.94 -1.27
CA PHE A 502 11.09 5.25 -0.79
C PHE A 502 10.69 4.16 0.20
N TYR A 503 11.32 3.01 0.10
CA TYR A 503 11.10 1.89 1.00
C TYR A 503 11.90 2.06 2.29
N TYR A 504 11.33 1.72 3.45
CA TYR A 504 12.00 1.88 4.75
C TYR A 504 13.42 1.27 4.73
N GLY A 505 14.36 1.97 5.36
CA GLY A 505 15.76 1.55 5.43
C GLY A 505 16.60 1.94 4.21
N THR A 506 16.00 2.48 3.12
CA THR A 506 16.77 3.03 2.00
C THR A 506 17.65 4.19 2.48
N GLU A 507 17.17 4.99 3.42
CA GLU A 507 17.90 6.13 4.00
C GLU A 507 19.13 5.74 4.84
N ILE A 508 19.23 4.47 5.23
CA ILE A 508 20.37 3.91 5.97
C ILE A 508 21.11 2.82 5.21
N LEU A 509 20.93 2.75 3.88
CA LEU A 509 21.62 1.82 2.99
C LEU A 509 21.34 0.34 3.30
N MET A 510 20.12 -0.01 3.71
CA MET A 510 19.74 -1.42 3.80
C MET A 510 19.91 -2.08 2.43
N ASN A 511 20.40 -3.30 2.41
CA ASN A 511 20.71 -4.07 1.20
C ASN A 511 20.13 -5.48 1.28
N SER A 512 20.17 -6.22 0.19
CA SER A 512 19.74 -7.61 0.07
C SER A 512 20.81 -8.45 -0.66
N ASP A 513 22.08 -8.21 -0.36
CA ASP A 513 23.22 -8.74 -1.12
C ASP A 513 23.38 -10.27 -1.04
N GLU A 514 22.97 -10.89 0.07
CA GLU A 514 23.14 -12.33 0.30
C GLU A 514 22.33 -13.16 -0.71
N ASN A 515 21.09 -12.77 -0.99
CA ASN A 515 20.26 -13.34 -2.03
C ASN A 515 19.29 -12.26 -2.55
N PRO A 516 19.69 -11.46 -3.56
CA PRO A 516 18.96 -10.27 -3.98
C PRO A 516 17.49 -10.49 -4.35
N GLY A 517 17.12 -11.69 -4.79
CA GLY A 517 15.74 -12.03 -5.15
C GLY A 517 14.90 -12.61 -4.02
N ASP A 518 15.45 -12.77 -2.82
CA ASP A 518 14.75 -13.34 -1.67
C ASP A 518 13.92 -12.27 -0.94
N HIS A 519 12.59 -12.45 -0.90
CA HIS A 519 11.67 -11.50 -0.25
C HIS A 519 11.92 -11.36 1.26
N GLY A 520 12.39 -12.42 1.95
CA GLY A 520 12.77 -12.34 3.36
C GLY A 520 13.94 -11.38 3.56
N LEU A 521 14.95 -11.44 2.67
CA LEU A 521 16.14 -10.57 2.72
C LEU A 521 15.90 -9.17 2.16
N ILE A 522 14.92 -8.99 1.28
CA ILE A 522 14.46 -7.65 0.86
C ILE A 522 13.76 -6.94 2.01
N ARG A 523 13.02 -7.68 2.83
CA ARG A 523 12.16 -7.19 3.93
C ARG A 523 12.78 -7.47 5.29
N THR A 524 14.06 -7.15 5.47
CA THR A 524 14.77 -7.31 6.76
C THR A 524 14.32 -6.28 7.79
N ASP A 525 14.55 -6.56 9.07
CA ASP A 525 14.19 -5.68 10.17
C ASP A 525 14.90 -4.32 10.10
N PHE A 526 14.15 -3.26 10.42
CA PHE A 526 14.74 -1.94 10.60
C PHE A 526 15.54 -1.90 11.90
N PRO A 527 16.83 -1.53 11.87
CA PRO A 527 17.68 -1.57 13.05
C PRO A 527 17.22 -0.62 14.16
N GLY A 528 16.98 -1.13 15.34
CA GLY A 528 16.49 -0.39 16.51
C GLY A 528 14.97 -0.50 16.71
N GLY A 529 14.28 -1.30 15.89
CA GLY A 529 12.85 -1.55 16.04
C GLY A 529 12.49 -2.48 17.20
N TRP A 530 13.46 -3.25 17.74
CA TRP A 530 13.21 -4.20 18.83
C TRP A 530 14.04 -3.91 20.05
N LEU A 531 13.48 -4.18 21.22
CA LEU A 531 14.19 -4.08 22.48
C LEU A 531 15.46 -4.97 22.47
N GLY A 532 16.60 -4.37 22.73
CA GLY A 532 17.90 -5.07 22.77
C GLY A 532 18.66 -5.06 21.45
N ASP A 533 18.16 -4.45 20.40
CA ASP A 533 18.92 -4.22 19.18
C ASP A 533 20.19 -3.41 19.47
N LYS A 534 21.32 -3.85 18.89
CA LYS A 534 22.63 -3.21 19.13
C LYS A 534 22.82 -1.93 18.33
N ILE A 535 22.04 -1.78 17.26
CA ILE A 535 22.05 -0.63 16.37
C ILE A 535 20.65 -0.01 16.44
N ASN A 536 20.57 1.30 16.56
CA ASN A 536 19.32 2.03 16.54
C ASN A 536 19.37 3.13 15.48
N ALA A 537 18.76 2.88 14.34
CA ALA A 537 18.74 3.83 13.23
C ALA A 537 17.81 5.03 13.46
N PHE A 538 16.85 4.93 14.39
CA PHE A 538 15.95 6.05 14.71
C PHE A 538 16.69 7.20 15.40
N ASN A 539 17.70 6.90 16.20
CA ASN A 539 18.53 7.92 16.87
C ASN A 539 19.98 7.97 16.36
N GLY A 540 20.38 7.06 15.48
CA GLY A 540 21.72 6.98 14.88
C GLY A 540 22.73 6.16 15.66
N ASP A 541 22.38 5.60 16.81
CA ASP A 541 23.30 4.82 17.65
C ASP A 541 23.77 3.54 16.93
N GLY A 542 25.08 3.36 16.84
CA GLY A 542 25.70 2.19 16.20
C GLY A 542 25.71 2.20 14.68
N LEU A 543 25.10 3.20 14.01
CA LEU A 543 25.22 3.37 12.58
C LEU A 543 26.65 3.73 12.16
N SER A 544 27.09 3.22 11.02
CA SER A 544 28.34 3.63 10.40
C SER A 544 28.30 5.09 9.95
N ILE A 545 29.45 5.75 9.82
CA ILE A 545 29.56 7.13 9.31
C ILE A 545 28.82 7.26 7.96
N LYS A 546 28.96 6.26 7.08
CA LYS A 546 28.33 6.24 5.76
C LYS A 546 26.79 6.24 5.85
N GLN A 547 26.23 5.49 6.77
CA GLN A 547 24.77 5.44 7.01
C GLN A 547 24.26 6.77 7.58
N LEU A 548 24.95 7.35 8.57
CA LEU A 548 24.60 8.66 9.15
C LEU A 548 24.66 9.78 8.11
N GLU A 549 25.68 9.79 7.25
CA GLU A 549 25.79 10.77 6.15
C GLU A 549 24.65 10.60 5.13
N THR A 550 24.25 9.36 4.85
CA THR A 550 23.14 9.07 3.93
C THR A 550 21.81 9.51 4.52
N GLN A 551 21.54 9.21 5.78
CA GLN A 551 20.34 9.66 6.48
C GLN A 551 20.25 11.19 6.50
N LYS A 552 21.38 11.87 6.78
CA LYS A 552 21.45 13.33 6.70
C LYS A 552 21.21 13.87 5.28
N PHE A 553 21.68 13.16 4.26
CA PHE A 553 21.46 13.52 2.88
C PHE A 553 19.97 13.39 2.49
N PHE A 554 19.29 12.30 2.91
CA PHE A 554 17.85 12.16 2.76
C PHE A 554 17.10 13.32 3.42
N LYS A 555 17.39 13.57 4.70
CA LYS A 555 16.77 14.68 5.45
C LYS A 555 16.95 16.02 4.75
N GLN A 556 18.12 16.29 4.18
CA GLN A 556 18.39 17.53 3.46
C GLN A 556 17.54 17.65 2.20
N ILE A 557 17.52 16.61 1.35
CA ILE A 557 16.87 16.69 0.04
C ILE A 557 15.35 16.64 0.16
N LEU A 558 14.80 15.81 1.05
CA LEU A 558 13.35 15.70 1.20
C LEU A 558 12.74 16.93 1.87
N ASN A 559 13.41 17.52 2.89
CA ASN A 559 12.93 18.77 3.48
C ASN A 559 13.08 19.96 2.54
N TRP A 560 14.09 19.98 1.65
CA TRP A 560 14.17 20.97 0.58
C TRP A 560 13.01 20.77 -0.42
N ARG A 561 12.76 19.54 -0.89
CA ARG A 561 11.67 19.22 -1.82
C ARG A 561 10.31 19.61 -1.25
N LYS A 562 10.03 19.28 0.02
CA LYS A 562 8.76 19.57 0.71
C LYS A 562 8.32 21.03 0.58
N ASN A 563 9.28 21.96 0.54
CA ASN A 563 9.03 23.39 0.46
C ASN A 563 9.25 23.98 -0.96
N ASN A 564 9.45 23.13 -1.97
CA ASN A 564 9.81 23.59 -3.30
C ASN A 564 8.70 23.35 -4.33
N ASN A 565 7.85 24.38 -4.52
CA ASN A 565 6.73 24.32 -5.44
C ASN A 565 7.15 24.14 -6.92
N ILE A 566 8.39 24.52 -7.27
CA ILE A 566 8.92 24.32 -8.63
C ILE A 566 9.06 22.82 -8.92
N ILE A 567 9.52 22.05 -7.94
CA ILE A 567 9.62 20.59 -8.07
C ILE A 567 8.24 19.93 -8.12
N HIS A 568 7.28 20.47 -7.38
CA HIS A 568 5.92 19.90 -7.36
C HIS A 568 5.20 20.15 -8.69
N ASN A 569 5.14 21.41 -9.15
CA ASN A 569 4.24 21.86 -10.21
C ASN A 569 4.96 22.37 -11.46
N GLY A 570 6.29 22.49 -11.42
CA GLY A 570 7.05 23.02 -12.54
C GLY A 570 7.01 22.12 -13.77
N LYS A 571 6.97 22.73 -14.96
CA LYS A 571 7.10 22.03 -16.24
C LYS A 571 8.47 21.36 -16.33
N LEU A 572 8.50 20.11 -16.77
CA LEU A 572 9.75 19.39 -17.07
C LEU A 572 10.25 19.76 -18.48
N ILE A 573 11.52 20.17 -18.59
CA ILE A 573 12.23 20.29 -19.86
C ILE A 573 13.51 19.47 -19.74
N GLN A 574 13.67 18.43 -20.56
CA GLN A 574 14.85 17.57 -20.55
C GLN A 574 15.73 17.79 -21.79
N PHE A 575 17.03 17.73 -21.58
CA PHE A 575 18.03 17.78 -22.66
C PHE A 575 18.52 16.37 -22.96
N ALA A 576 18.61 16.04 -24.25
CA ALA A 576 19.10 14.73 -24.68
C ALA A 576 20.49 14.45 -24.07
N PRO A 577 20.72 13.25 -23.47
CA PRO A 577 21.98 12.92 -22.84
C PRO A 577 23.15 12.99 -23.84
N LYS A 578 24.28 13.55 -23.38
CA LYS A 578 25.49 13.69 -24.18
C LYS A 578 26.71 13.44 -23.29
N ASP A 579 27.69 12.67 -23.78
CA ASP A 579 28.99 12.42 -23.11
C ASP A 579 28.85 11.90 -21.65
N GLY A 580 27.80 11.11 -21.35
CA GLY A 580 27.50 10.59 -20.01
C GLY A 580 26.90 11.63 -19.05
N ILE A 581 26.53 12.80 -19.55
CA ILE A 581 25.80 13.84 -18.84
C ILE A 581 24.32 13.78 -19.23
N TYR A 582 23.45 13.82 -18.23
CA TYR A 582 22.01 14.01 -18.41
C TYR A 582 21.56 15.23 -17.62
N SER A 583 20.64 16.00 -18.17
CA SER A 583 20.19 17.24 -17.55
C SER A 583 18.75 17.54 -17.87
N PHE A 584 18.03 18.06 -16.87
CA PHE A 584 16.67 18.57 -17.05
C PHE A 584 16.41 19.78 -16.15
N PHE A 585 15.39 20.52 -16.49
CA PHE A 585 14.87 21.66 -15.73
C PHE A 585 13.45 21.38 -15.27
N ARG A 586 13.12 21.86 -14.05
CA ARG A 586 11.75 22.08 -13.60
C ARG A 586 11.52 23.60 -13.60
N ILE A 587 10.46 24.04 -14.25
CA ILE A 587 10.22 25.49 -14.48
C ILE A 587 8.81 25.82 -14.02
N LEU A 588 8.70 26.81 -13.14
CA LEU A 588 7.44 27.37 -12.68
C LEU A 588 7.56 28.89 -12.71
N ASP A 589 6.73 29.54 -13.51
CA ASP A 589 6.81 30.98 -13.77
C ASP A 589 8.22 31.38 -14.25
N ASN A 590 8.90 32.28 -13.55
CA ASN A 590 10.27 32.75 -13.89
C ASN A 590 11.35 32.05 -13.04
N LYS A 591 11.00 31.03 -12.28
CA LYS A 591 11.94 30.29 -11.41
C LYS A 591 12.21 28.91 -11.95
N MET A 592 13.44 28.45 -11.76
CA MET A 592 13.87 27.16 -12.31
C MET A 592 14.69 26.37 -11.29
N VAL A 593 14.55 25.05 -11.35
CA VAL A 593 15.50 24.11 -10.77
C VAL A 593 16.14 23.32 -11.89
N TRP A 594 17.46 23.47 -12.02
CA TRP A 594 18.27 22.76 -12.99
C TRP A 594 18.96 21.57 -12.33
N VAL A 595 18.69 20.36 -12.81
CA VAL A 595 19.29 19.12 -12.30
C VAL A 595 20.24 18.55 -13.36
N ILE A 596 21.46 18.19 -12.92
CA ILE A 596 22.51 17.70 -13.82
C ILE A 596 23.11 16.44 -13.22
N PHE A 597 23.24 15.39 -14.02
CA PHE A 597 23.87 14.11 -13.66
C PHE A 597 25.12 13.87 -14.49
N ASN A 598 26.21 13.47 -13.84
CA ASN A 598 27.41 12.96 -14.47
C ASN A 598 27.67 11.51 -14.03
N ARG A 599 27.42 10.55 -14.92
CA ARG A 599 27.66 9.14 -14.63
C ARG A 599 29.12 8.70 -14.92
N ASN A 600 29.93 9.55 -15.52
CA ASN A 600 31.31 9.21 -15.85
C ASN A 600 32.15 8.95 -14.59
N ASN A 601 33.18 8.09 -14.72
CA ASN A 601 34.19 7.87 -13.69
C ASN A 601 35.19 9.04 -13.54
N SER A 602 35.03 10.10 -14.33
CA SER A 602 35.83 11.32 -14.27
C SER A 602 34.94 12.56 -14.26
N SER A 603 35.47 13.65 -13.71
CA SER A 603 34.80 14.95 -13.79
C SER A 603 34.66 15.38 -15.25
N LYS A 604 33.57 16.05 -15.58
CA LYS A 604 33.28 16.59 -16.91
C LYS A 604 33.07 18.10 -16.83
N THR A 605 33.57 18.78 -17.84
CA THR A 605 33.26 20.19 -18.07
C THR A 605 32.06 20.30 -18.98
N LEU A 606 30.99 20.91 -18.49
CA LEU A 606 29.74 21.16 -19.22
C LEU A 606 29.74 22.62 -19.70
N ALA A 607 29.70 22.86 -21.01
CA ALA A 607 29.47 24.19 -21.56
C ALA A 607 28.00 24.60 -21.32
N THR A 608 27.81 25.74 -20.66
CA THR A 608 26.47 26.21 -20.31
C THR A 608 25.71 26.77 -21.51
N SER A 609 26.43 27.20 -22.55
CA SER A 609 25.84 27.68 -23.82
C SER A 609 24.88 26.70 -24.49
N ARG A 610 24.98 25.40 -24.18
CA ARG A 610 23.98 24.41 -24.63
C ARG A 610 22.57 24.66 -24.06
N PHE A 611 22.49 25.40 -22.99
CA PHE A 611 21.25 25.65 -22.22
C PHE A 611 20.80 27.11 -22.30
N ASP A 612 21.41 27.91 -23.17
CA ASP A 612 21.16 29.37 -23.31
C ASP A 612 19.68 29.69 -23.51
N GLU A 613 18.93 28.83 -24.20
CA GLU A 613 17.46 28.99 -24.34
C GLU A 613 16.71 29.16 -23.00
N LEU A 614 17.31 28.72 -21.90
CA LEU A 614 16.73 28.80 -20.55
C LEU A 614 17.53 29.69 -19.60
N ILE A 615 18.87 29.76 -19.76
CA ILE A 615 19.75 30.37 -18.75
C ILE A 615 20.60 31.54 -19.25
N GLU A 616 20.47 32.02 -20.49
CA GLU A 616 21.32 33.08 -21.04
C GLU A 616 21.32 34.37 -20.20
N ASN A 617 20.22 34.64 -19.49
CA ASN A 617 20.06 35.84 -18.66
C ASN A 617 20.51 35.65 -17.21
N TYR A 618 21.12 34.50 -16.86
CA TYR A 618 21.50 34.17 -15.51
C TYR A 618 23.01 33.90 -15.39
N GLU A 619 23.68 34.57 -14.46
CA GLU A 619 25.12 34.42 -14.25
C GLU A 619 25.45 33.40 -13.15
N SER A 620 24.49 33.10 -12.27
CA SER A 620 24.70 32.28 -11.10
C SER A 620 23.46 31.49 -10.69
N ALA A 621 23.68 30.38 -9.95
CA ALA A 621 22.66 29.58 -9.35
C ALA A 621 23.04 29.18 -7.91
N PHE A 622 22.06 28.79 -7.11
CA PHE A 622 22.29 28.25 -5.78
C PHE A 622 22.37 26.71 -5.83
N ASP A 623 23.52 26.16 -5.45
CA ASP A 623 23.72 24.72 -5.32
C ASP A 623 23.10 24.23 -4.01
N VAL A 624 21.96 23.54 -4.12
CA VAL A 624 21.13 23.05 -3.01
C VAL A 624 21.87 22.04 -2.14
N LEU A 625 22.63 21.13 -2.76
CA LEU A 625 23.33 20.08 -2.03
C LEU A 625 24.52 20.60 -1.24
N ASN A 626 25.26 21.56 -1.80
CA ASN A 626 26.45 22.15 -1.18
C ASN A 626 26.15 23.50 -0.48
N LYS A 627 24.91 24.00 -0.54
CA LYS A 627 24.44 25.25 0.10
C LYS A 627 25.30 26.46 -0.23
N LYS A 628 25.63 26.64 -1.52
CA LYS A 628 26.48 27.74 -1.96
C LYS A 628 26.04 28.28 -3.33
N LYS A 629 26.29 29.57 -3.55
CA LYS A 629 26.14 30.19 -4.85
C LYS A 629 27.32 29.83 -5.76
N ILE A 630 27.04 29.46 -7.01
CA ILE A 630 28.04 29.13 -8.04
C ILE A 630 27.74 29.89 -9.32
N SER A 631 28.80 30.20 -10.13
CA SER A 631 28.64 30.77 -11.45
C SER A 631 28.20 29.72 -12.46
N ILE A 632 27.30 30.10 -13.35
CA ILE A 632 26.78 29.28 -14.47
C ILE A 632 27.02 29.96 -15.85
N SER A 633 27.80 31.01 -15.92
CA SER A 633 27.91 31.88 -17.13
C SER A 633 28.64 31.26 -18.30
N GLU A 634 29.63 30.38 -18.11
CA GLU A 634 30.41 29.80 -19.22
C GLU A 634 30.46 28.29 -19.19
N LYS A 635 30.84 27.73 -18.03
CA LYS A 635 31.05 26.31 -17.85
C LYS A 635 30.83 25.85 -16.40
N LEU A 636 30.36 24.62 -16.25
CA LEU A 636 30.27 23.93 -14.98
C LEU A 636 31.20 22.71 -14.97
N ILE A 637 31.86 22.48 -13.84
CA ILE A 637 32.61 21.24 -13.57
C ILE A 637 31.71 20.33 -12.77
N ILE A 638 31.28 19.21 -13.38
CA ILE A 638 30.46 18.20 -12.72
C ILE A 638 31.37 17.05 -12.30
N LYS A 639 31.44 16.77 -11.01
CA LYS A 639 32.26 15.68 -10.46
C LYS A 639 31.90 14.34 -11.06
N ALA A 640 32.81 13.37 -11.00
CA ALA A 640 32.54 11.98 -11.36
C ALA A 640 31.38 11.44 -10.51
N LYS A 641 30.53 10.60 -11.09
CA LYS A 641 29.39 9.92 -10.43
C LYS A 641 28.64 10.83 -9.46
N SER A 642 28.16 11.97 -9.95
CA SER A 642 27.51 12.96 -9.09
C SER A 642 26.30 13.62 -9.76
N ALA A 643 25.47 14.23 -8.92
CA ALA A 643 24.39 15.10 -9.36
C ALA A 643 24.57 16.51 -8.77
N LEU A 644 24.03 17.51 -9.46
CA LEU A 644 23.83 18.88 -8.97
C LEU A 644 22.35 19.22 -9.01
N ILE A 645 21.91 19.99 -8.03
CA ILE A 645 20.58 20.63 -7.99
C ILE A 645 20.83 22.12 -7.87
N LEU A 646 20.47 22.89 -8.89
CA LEU A 646 20.73 24.32 -9.00
C LEU A 646 19.42 25.10 -9.06
N GLU A 647 19.16 25.94 -8.05
CA GLU A 647 18.07 26.90 -8.09
C GLU A 647 18.52 28.16 -8.82
N ILE A 648 17.71 28.62 -9.75
CA ILE A 648 17.95 29.78 -10.60
C ILE A 648 16.73 30.71 -10.46
N GLU A 649 17.00 31.93 -9.97
CA GLU A 649 15.98 32.96 -9.72
C GLU A 649 16.38 34.30 -10.33
#